data_315827bfcd282c72104b62e7e93075bf
#
_entry.id   315827bfcd282c72104b62e7e93075bf
#
_cell.length_a   1.000
_cell.length_b   1.000
_cell.length_c   1.000
_cell.angle_alpha   90.00
_cell.angle_beta   90.00
_cell.angle_gamma   90.00
#
_symmetry.space_group_name_H-M   'P 1'
#
loop_
_entity.id
_entity.type
_entity.pdbx_description
1 polymer ?
#
loop_
_entity_poly.entity_id
_entity_poly.type
_entity_poly.pdbx_seq_one_letter_code
_entity_poly.pdbx_strand_id
1 'polypeptide(L)'
;MMRLLLVLSIMLAAAAAMPMEIGSDLVDLDLIELSEEAELSESKLSENAMALKVELRNLHKLTSRAQVMMAANSEATLKLKVAATTKQAEAEIPITGAGEGTAITSVEGSMDMAAAPCGDFYSYSCGKWVNDTTIPGDRASWSRSFGEISKRNLKSLQGIMNGTVVSEVAEQQVSKVTSFYKSCMNMNKKNATAFSNPEFVALTTQVLGATTIKQLSTVWAKMELKGYAVAPFDFGPGVDDRDPENHVAFVGQGGISLPGPEYYLQDNPRFTTLKTAYVKLLDDIAAMVKVPNFNYVAGTTGAAILAFETKLAQKMWTKVQMRDPKATYNPTTATAFQAAHLTFVEYFTEITAAWPKFTGASKLVISTPPFLTDLETTLNTEVFANVQAYTMMKLVRQLAPKLDEEVATKMFAFFGTLMNGVKVRPALWKRCVDETSESLWEISDQVFVEHHFTGDSKTKANDMISGVKEAFGARLDALTWMDATTKTGAKAKLESLVTKVGFPDKWRTYENMTIGTNYFTNFLTIKNDMVAREYKKFGSPVDKSKWHMNPSLVNAYYSPSSNEMVFPAGILQPPFFSADFPVVMNYGAMGSVMGHELSHAFDDQGAQYDSTGKMQNWFSNASMKAFANKTKCYADQYSGYNVTNVGVNMAVNGKLTLGENIADNAGVSVSLDAYLKWAETNNPPRKFMLNNKQVTDIQLFWIAFGQVYCSKQQPEALMMQIRNDPHSPGEVRSFAPPANEPRFATAFQCAAGTKMKPAAPCALW
;
A
#
# COMPACT_ATOMS: atom_id res chain seq x y z
N MET A 1 32.06 30.62 -52.42
CA MET A 1 32.33 29.18 -52.12
C MET A 1 33.35 29.01 -51.00
N MET A 2 34.61 29.47 -51.10
CA MET A 2 35.61 29.28 -50.03
C MET A 2 35.25 29.94 -48.68
N ARG A 3 34.57 31.09 -48.66
CA ARG A 3 34.11 31.74 -47.41
C ARG A 3 32.94 31.02 -46.77
N LEU A 4 32.05 30.38 -47.55
CA LEU A 4 30.92 29.59 -47.02
C LEU A 4 31.40 28.27 -46.41
N LEU A 5 32.36 27.62 -47.04
CA LEU A 5 33.00 26.40 -46.52
C LEU A 5 33.81 26.67 -45.23
N LEU A 6 34.42 27.84 -45.12
CA LEU A 6 35.15 28.25 -43.93
C LEU A 6 34.17 28.55 -42.77
N VAL A 7 33.04 29.16 -43.03
CA VAL A 7 31.99 29.43 -42.03
C VAL A 7 31.33 28.13 -41.56
N LEU A 8 31.06 27.18 -42.47
CA LEU A 8 30.53 25.87 -42.13
C LEU A 8 31.52 25.02 -41.31
N SER A 9 32.82 25.07 -41.64
CA SER A 9 33.85 24.37 -40.86
C SER A 9 34.06 24.98 -39.47
N ILE A 10 33.92 26.31 -39.33
CA ILE A 10 33.99 27.00 -38.04
C ILE A 10 32.75 26.71 -37.20
N MET A 11 31.54 26.65 -37.80
CA MET A 11 30.32 26.25 -37.09
C MET A 11 30.35 24.79 -36.66
N LEU A 12 30.87 23.87 -37.46
CA LEU A 12 31.05 22.49 -37.10
C LEU A 12 32.12 22.29 -36.02
N ALA A 13 33.19 23.09 -36.02
CA ALA A 13 34.20 23.05 -34.97
C ALA A 13 33.71 23.67 -33.64
N ALA A 14 32.87 24.71 -33.72
CA ALA A 14 32.26 25.34 -32.54
C ALA A 14 31.20 24.43 -31.89
N ALA A 15 30.43 23.67 -32.68
CA ALA A 15 29.47 22.69 -32.17
C ALA A 15 30.14 21.47 -31.50
N ALA A 16 31.40 21.19 -31.85
CA ALA A 16 32.16 20.08 -31.25
C ALA A 16 32.92 20.47 -29.95
N ALA A 17 32.96 21.76 -29.59
CA ALA A 17 33.79 22.28 -28.50
C ALA A 17 33.01 22.91 -27.32
N MET A 18 31.67 22.90 -27.33
CA MET A 18 30.88 23.42 -26.20
C MET A 18 30.25 22.30 -25.36
N PRO A 19 30.32 22.37 -24.03
CA PRO A 19 29.55 21.49 -23.17
C PRO A 19 28.06 21.81 -23.28
N MET A 20 27.23 20.78 -23.47
CA MET A 20 25.80 20.88 -23.70
C MET A 20 25.05 21.45 -22.49
N GLU A 21 24.61 22.69 -22.64
CA GLU A 21 23.42 23.23 -21.96
C GLU A 21 22.86 24.38 -22.80
N ILE A 22 22.17 24.05 -23.90
CA ILE A 22 21.29 25.02 -24.56
C ILE A 22 20.11 24.19 -25.17
N GLY A 23 18.90 24.59 -24.81
CA GLY A 23 17.66 23.91 -25.19
C GLY A 23 17.38 23.94 -26.69
N SER A 24 16.49 23.03 -27.09
CA SER A 24 16.11 22.65 -28.46
C SER A 24 15.43 23.75 -29.31
N ASP A 25 15.34 24.99 -28.86
CA ASP A 25 14.43 25.98 -29.45
C ASP A 25 15.09 26.98 -30.41
N LEU A 26 16.35 26.78 -30.80
CA LEU A 26 17.09 27.76 -31.63
C LEU A 26 17.52 27.26 -33.02
N VAL A 27 17.08 26.08 -33.46
CA VAL A 27 17.55 25.51 -34.76
C VAL A 27 16.47 25.52 -35.85
N ASP A 28 15.20 25.80 -35.53
CA ASP A 28 14.08 25.60 -36.47
C ASP A 28 13.65 26.88 -37.25
N LEU A 29 14.23 28.05 -37.00
CA LEU A 29 13.70 29.29 -37.60
C LEU A 29 14.38 29.80 -38.86
N ASP A 30 15.62 29.38 -39.15
CA ASP A 30 16.39 29.99 -40.28
C ASP A 30 16.53 29.13 -41.54
N LEU A 31 15.96 27.90 -41.55
CA LEU A 31 16.08 27.00 -42.72
C LEU A 31 14.83 26.96 -43.60
N ILE A 32 13.70 27.43 -43.09
CA ILE A 32 12.40 27.42 -43.84
C ILE A 32 12.31 28.64 -44.79
N GLU A 33 12.85 29.82 -44.43
CA GLU A 33 12.81 31.01 -45.30
C GLU A 33 13.68 30.92 -46.56
N LEU A 34 14.75 30.09 -46.56
CA LEU A 34 15.63 29.91 -47.71
C LEU A 34 15.09 28.93 -48.77
N SER A 35 14.02 28.20 -48.49
CA SER A 35 13.43 27.24 -49.44
C SER A 35 12.31 27.85 -50.32
N GLU A 36 11.65 28.92 -49.87
CA GLU A 36 10.54 29.53 -50.60
C GLU A 36 10.99 30.56 -51.67
N GLU A 37 12.17 31.18 -51.55
CA GLU A 37 12.73 32.08 -52.58
C GLU A 37 13.36 31.40 -53.81
N ALA A 38 13.43 30.06 -53.84
CA ALA A 38 14.05 29.30 -54.94
C ALA A 38 13.10 28.87 -56.06
N GLU A 39 11.81 29.21 -56.02
CA GLU A 39 10.85 29.00 -57.10
C GLU A 39 10.74 30.17 -58.08
N LEU A 40 11.82 30.60 -58.70
CA LEU A 40 11.77 31.49 -59.85
C LEU A 40 11.97 30.72 -61.16
N SER A 41 10.95 30.80 -61.97
CA SER A 41 10.71 30.37 -63.38
C SER A 41 11.85 29.69 -64.12
N GLU A 42 11.60 28.47 -64.65
CA GLU A 42 12.49 27.59 -65.39
C GLU A 42 12.99 28.11 -66.76
N SER A 43 12.61 29.30 -67.23
CA SER A 43 12.85 29.68 -68.63
C SER A 43 14.13 30.49 -68.91
N LYS A 44 15.00 30.75 -67.89
CA LYS A 44 16.22 31.58 -68.10
C LYS A 44 17.39 31.18 -67.20
N LEU A 45 17.69 29.88 -67.09
CA LEU A 45 18.88 29.45 -66.33
C LEU A 45 20.04 29.09 -67.28
N SER A 46 21.20 29.75 -67.15
CA SER A 46 22.45 29.34 -67.81
C SER A 46 22.96 28.00 -67.25
N GLU A 47 23.82 27.25 -68.02
CA GLU A 47 24.39 25.98 -67.58
C GLU A 47 25.02 26.01 -66.17
N ASN A 48 25.54 27.16 -65.76
CA ASN A 48 26.11 27.35 -64.41
C ASN A 48 25.02 27.32 -63.30
N ALA A 49 23.80 27.77 -63.59
CA ALA A 49 22.71 27.73 -62.61
C ALA A 49 22.11 26.30 -62.46
N MET A 50 22.20 25.50 -63.54
CA MET A 50 21.78 24.09 -63.49
C MET A 50 22.80 23.26 -62.70
N ALA A 51 24.07 23.50 -62.81
CA ALA A 51 25.11 22.88 -61.97
C ALA A 51 24.97 23.24 -60.52
N LEU A 52 24.62 24.50 -60.20
CA LEU A 52 24.37 24.96 -58.84
C LEU A 52 23.12 24.28 -58.20
N LYS A 53 22.07 24.06 -59.01
CA LYS A 53 20.86 23.39 -58.59
C LYS A 53 21.10 21.89 -58.27
N VAL A 54 22.01 21.25 -59.03
CA VAL A 54 22.42 19.85 -58.75
C VAL A 54 23.29 19.79 -57.48
N GLU A 55 24.19 20.73 -57.26
CA GLU A 55 24.99 20.80 -56.04
C GLU A 55 24.13 21.07 -54.80
N LEU A 56 23.17 22.00 -54.89
CA LEU A 56 22.23 22.26 -53.81
C LEU A 56 21.35 21.03 -53.48
N ARG A 57 20.90 20.27 -54.49
CA ARG A 57 20.19 19.00 -54.23
C ARG A 57 21.09 17.95 -53.57
N ASN A 58 22.35 17.88 -53.92
CA ASN A 58 23.30 16.97 -53.31
C ASN A 58 23.66 17.42 -51.88
N LEU A 59 23.76 18.74 -51.62
CA LEU A 59 23.95 19.32 -50.28
C LEU A 59 22.73 19.02 -49.40
N HIS A 60 21.51 19.17 -49.93
CA HIS A 60 20.29 18.85 -49.22
C HIS A 60 20.18 17.34 -48.85
N LYS A 61 20.61 16.46 -49.76
CA LYS A 61 20.71 15.02 -49.48
C LYS A 61 21.78 14.69 -48.43
N LEU A 62 22.87 15.44 -48.39
CA LEU A 62 23.95 15.26 -47.41
C LEU A 62 23.53 15.80 -46.03
N THR A 63 22.84 16.95 -45.96
CA THR A 63 22.27 17.47 -44.68
C THR A 63 21.18 16.58 -44.14
N SER A 64 20.26 16.06 -44.97
CA SER A 64 19.25 15.10 -44.55
C SER A 64 19.90 13.80 -44.03
N ARG A 65 20.97 13.32 -44.68
CA ARG A 65 21.74 12.15 -44.18
C ARG A 65 22.47 12.45 -42.89
N ALA A 66 23.05 13.66 -42.76
CA ALA A 66 23.72 14.08 -41.53
C ALA A 66 22.72 14.25 -40.37
N GLN A 67 21.52 14.75 -40.63
CA GLN A 67 20.44 14.84 -39.65
C GLN A 67 19.94 13.45 -39.18
N VAL A 68 19.79 12.50 -40.12
CA VAL A 68 19.47 11.11 -39.79
C VAL A 68 20.60 10.44 -39.00
N MET A 69 21.88 10.71 -39.37
CA MET A 69 23.03 10.17 -38.62
C MET A 69 23.19 10.84 -37.25
N MET A 70 22.87 12.14 -37.11
CA MET A 70 22.88 12.82 -35.81
C MET A 70 21.71 12.35 -34.91
N ALA A 71 20.52 12.10 -35.48
CA ALA A 71 19.42 11.50 -34.77
C ALA A 71 19.75 10.08 -34.30
N ALA A 72 20.36 9.27 -35.20
CA ALA A 72 20.80 7.92 -34.84
C ALA A 72 21.94 7.92 -33.80
N ASN A 73 22.87 8.87 -33.89
CA ASN A 73 23.94 9.05 -32.90
C ASN A 73 23.40 9.63 -31.57
N SER A 74 22.41 10.52 -31.59
CA SER A 74 21.76 11.00 -30.38
C SER A 74 20.98 9.89 -29.70
N GLU A 75 20.32 9.03 -30.48
CA GLU A 75 19.62 7.85 -29.98
C GLU A 75 20.59 6.78 -29.43
N ALA A 76 21.71 6.53 -30.11
CA ALA A 76 22.77 5.67 -29.61
C ALA A 76 23.48 6.25 -28.38
N THR A 77 23.69 7.59 -28.33
CA THR A 77 24.25 8.28 -27.17
C THR A 77 23.27 8.35 -26.03
N LEU A 78 21.97 8.48 -26.32
CA LEU A 78 20.89 8.36 -25.33
C LEU A 78 20.79 6.93 -24.78
N LYS A 79 20.86 5.92 -25.64
CA LYS A 79 20.90 4.48 -25.22
C LYS A 79 22.17 4.19 -24.39
N LEU A 80 23.32 4.76 -24.74
CA LEU A 80 24.57 4.64 -23.97
C LEU A 80 24.51 5.43 -22.64
N LYS A 81 23.90 6.62 -22.62
CA LYS A 81 23.65 7.37 -21.38
C LYS A 81 22.62 6.69 -20.51
N VAL A 82 21.54 6.16 -21.09
CA VAL A 82 20.54 5.37 -20.37
C VAL A 82 21.19 4.10 -19.80
N ALA A 83 22.02 3.39 -20.58
CA ALA A 83 22.76 2.23 -20.09
C ALA A 83 23.81 2.60 -19.01
N ALA A 84 24.45 3.77 -19.12
CA ALA A 84 25.36 4.27 -18.10
C ALA A 84 24.64 4.77 -16.84
N THR A 85 23.46 5.41 -17.01
CA THR A 85 22.61 5.85 -15.87
C THR A 85 21.92 4.66 -15.22
N THR A 86 21.54 3.65 -15.99
CA THR A 86 21.03 2.37 -15.45
C THR A 86 22.15 1.64 -14.69
N LYS A 87 23.38 1.60 -15.23
CA LYS A 87 24.55 1.08 -14.49
C LYS A 87 24.92 1.93 -13.27
N GLN A 88 24.73 3.24 -13.31
CA GLN A 88 24.96 4.10 -12.15
C GLN A 88 23.81 4.04 -11.13
N ALA A 89 22.57 3.87 -11.60
CA ALA A 89 21.43 3.55 -10.75
C ALA A 89 21.55 2.12 -10.18
N GLU A 90 22.05 1.16 -10.97
CA GLU A 90 22.40 -0.19 -10.50
C GLU A 90 23.57 -0.16 -9.50
N ALA A 91 24.53 0.77 -9.60
CA ALA A 91 25.61 0.96 -8.64
C ALA A 91 25.16 1.64 -7.33
N GLU A 92 24.09 2.44 -7.36
CA GLU A 92 23.45 3.02 -6.17
C GLU A 92 22.36 2.10 -5.58
N ILE A 93 21.93 1.04 -6.30
CA ILE A 93 20.97 0.05 -5.85
C ILE A 93 21.54 -1.34 -6.20
N PRO A 94 22.42 -1.93 -5.39
CA PRO A 94 22.81 -3.32 -5.59
C PRO A 94 21.62 -4.23 -5.24
N ILE A 95 20.73 -4.48 -6.21
CA ILE A 95 19.63 -5.44 -6.08
C ILE A 95 20.10 -6.83 -6.48
N THR A 96 21.17 -6.93 -7.27
CA THR A 96 21.78 -8.21 -7.67
C THR A 96 23.22 -8.26 -7.15
N GLY A 97 23.52 -9.25 -6.30
CA GLY A 97 24.88 -9.58 -5.91
C GLY A 97 25.34 -9.01 -4.58
N ALA A 98 24.45 -8.88 -3.59
CA ALA A 98 24.88 -8.85 -2.19
C ALA A 98 25.28 -10.29 -1.80
N GLY A 99 26.47 -10.73 -2.17
CA GLY A 99 26.99 -12.04 -1.80
C GLY A 99 26.99 -12.26 -0.28
N GLU A 100 27.21 -13.48 0.14
CA GLU A 100 27.19 -13.92 1.57
C GLU A 100 27.91 -12.92 2.49
N GLY A 101 29.06 -12.39 2.09
CA GLY A 101 29.82 -11.40 2.86
C GLY A 101 29.07 -10.09 3.13
N THR A 102 28.34 -9.57 2.14
CA THR A 102 27.54 -8.35 2.30
C THR A 102 26.33 -8.58 3.19
N ALA A 103 25.70 -9.75 3.09
CA ALA A 103 24.59 -10.14 3.95
C ALA A 103 25.03 -10.21 5.42
N ILE A 104 26.11 -10.86 5.71
CA ILE A 104 26.69 -10.99 7.06
C ILE A 104 27.06 -9.62 7.62
N THR A 105 27.77 -8.77 6.86
CA THR A 105 28.11 -7.40 7.26
C THR A 105 26.87 -6.56 7.58
N SER A 106 25.79 -6.72 6.82
CA SER A 106 24.53 -6.02 7.07
C SER A 106 23.86 -6.47 8.38
N VAL A 107 23.97 -7.77 8.72
CA VAL A 107 23.49 -8.32 10.00
C VAL A 107 24.31 -7.73 11.15
N GLU A 108 25.64 -7.80 11.06
CA GLU A 108 26.58 -7.27 12.08
C GLU A 108 26.35 -5.78 12.37
N GLY A 109 26.14 -4.99 11.31
CA GLY A 109 25.92 -3.55 11.40
C GLY A 109 24.65 -3.15 12.14
N SER A 110 23.77 -4.09 12.42
CA SER A 110 22.50 -3.83 13.12
C SER A 110 22.52 -4.25 14.59
N MET A 111 23.41 -5.13 14.99
CA MET A 111 23.45 -5.78 16.31
C MET A 111 24.10 -4.92 17.38
N ASP A 112 23.58 -5.04 18.61
CA ASP A 112 24.31 -4.62 19.82
C ASP A 112 24.83 -5.86 20.57
N MET A 113 26.10 -6.14 20.38
CA MET A 113 26.77 -7.34 20.98
C MET A 113 26.98 -7.21 22.50
N ALA A 114 26.71 -6.05 23.12
CA ALA A 114 26.72 -5.84 24.55
C ALA A 114 25.43 -6.30 25.22
N ALA A 115 24.32 -6.30 24.48
CA ALA A 115 23.03 -6.78 24.98
C ALA A 115 23.04 -8.31 25.12
N ALA A 116 22.43 -8.81 26.21
CA ALA A 116 22.31 -10.26 26.44
C ALA A 116 21.08 -10.80 25.69
N PRO A 117 21.21 -11.73 24.72
CA PRO A 117 20.08 -12.22 23.91
C PRO A 117 18.95 -12.85 24.74
N CYS A 118 19.26 -13.42 25.90
CA CYS A 118 18.28 -14.04 26.81
C CYS A 118 17.47 -12.99 27.62
N GLY A 119 18.01 -11.79 27.77
CA GLY A 119 17.37 -10.67 28.52
C GLY A 119 16.66 -9.66 27.62
N ASP A 120 17.34 -9.28 26.55
CA ASP A 120 16.86 -8.29 25.59
C ASP A 120 17.29 -8.65 24.17
N PHE A 121 16.52 -9.54 23.55
CA PHE A 121 16.79 -10.00 22.19
C PHE A 121 16.57 -8.91 21.15
N TYR A 122 15.65 -7.95 21.39
CA TYR A 122 15.47 -6.83 20.48
C TYR A 122 16.71 -5.95 20.40
N SER A 123 17.25 -5.54 21.54
CA SER A 123 18.51 -4.77 21.56
C SER A 123 19.66 -5.58 20.99
N TYR A 124 19.77 -6.87 21.31
CA TYR A 124 20.80 -7.73 20.75
C TYR A 124 20.80 -7.76 19.22
N SER A 125 19.61 -7.92 18.60
CA SER A 125 19.50 -8.01 17.14
C SER A 125 19.45 -6.67 16.43
N CYS A 126 18.88 -5.63 17.05
CA CYS A 126 18.54 -4.34 16.44
C CYS A 126 19.25 -3.12 17.05
N GLY A 127 19.88 -3.26 18.23
CA GLY A 127 20.27 -2.13 19.08
C GLY A 127 21.16 -1.11 18.40
N LYS A 128 22.18 -1.56 17.67
CA LYS A 128 23.06 -0.65 16.92
C LYS A 128 22.28 0.10 15.83
N TRP A 129 21.46 -0.61 15.04
CA TRP A 129 20.61 0.02 14.00
C TRP A 129 19.65 1.05 14.61
N VAL A 130 19.00 0.73 15.74
CA VAL A 130 18.11 1.64 16.46
C VAL A 130 18.84 2.89 16.91
N ASN A 131 20.04 2.76 17.46
CA ASN A 131 20.84 3.88 17.93
C ASN A 131 21.32 4.78 16.77
N ASP A 132 21.84 4.18 15.72
CA ASP A 132 22.49 4.90 14.61
C ASP A 132 21.47 5.50 13.61
N THR A 133 20.23 4.98 13.59
CA THR A 133 19.23 5.36 12.61
C THR A 133 18.40 6.55 13.06
N THR A 134 18.22 7.53 12.18
CA THR A 134 17.24 8.62 12.34
C THR A 134 16.03 8.39 11.47
N ILE A 135 14.82 8.59 12.02
CA ILE A 135 13.57 8.55 11.23
C ILE A 135 13.62 9.69 10.20
N PRO A 136 13.47 9.41 8.89
CA PRO A 136 13.38 10.47 7.89
C PRO A 136 12.28 11.49 8.26
N GLY A 137 12.53 12.77 8.06
CA GLY A 137 11.59 13.82 8.49
C GLY A 137 10.20 13.69 7.91
N ASP A 138 10.08 13.09 6.72
CA ASP A 138 8.83 12.84 6.00
C ASP A 138 8.18 11.48 6.31
N ARG A 139 8.61 10.82 7.39
CA ARG A 139 8.07 9.53 7.85
C ARG A 139 7.68 9.58 9.33
N ALA A 140 6.62 8.85 9.67
CA ALA A 140 6.17 8.65 11.05
C ALA A 140 6.92 7.51 11.75
N SER A 141 7.42 6.57 10.96
CA SER A 141 8.20 5.41 11.40
C SER A 141 9.25 5.06 10.35
N TRP A 142 10.26 4.32 10.79
CA TRP A 142 11.28 3.78 9.90
C TRP A 142 11.70 2.40 10.35
N SER A 143 11.91 1.48 9.41
CA SER A 143 12.39 0.14 9.71
C SER A 143 13.52 -0.30 8.79
N ARG A 144 14.39 -1.15 9.29
CA ARG A 144 15.52 -1.73 8.57
C ARG A 144 15.09 -2.56 7.35
N SER A 145 13.92 -3.17 7.43
CA SER A 145 13.35 -4.03 6.39
C SER A 145 12.35 -3.23 5.51
N PHE A 146 11.10 -3.12 5.93
CA PHE A 146 10.02 -2.48 5.17
C PHE A 146 10.36 -1.06 4.73
N GLY A 147 10.95 -0.24 5.61
CA GLY A 147 11.27 1.17 5.32
C GLY A 147 12.32 1.34 4.24
N GLU A 148 13.44 0.59 4.34
CA GLU A 148 14.52 0.69 3.37
C GLU A 148 14.11 0.12 2.00
N ILE A 149 13.36 -0.98 1.96
CA ILE A 149 12.85 -1.52 0.68
C ILE A 149 11.86 -0.55 0.06
N SER A 150 10.89 -0.04 0.83
CA SER A 150 9.91 0.93 0.32
C SER A 150 10.56 2.17 -0.26
N LYS A 151 11.67 2.65 0.33
CA LYS A 151 12.47 3.77 -0.21
C LYS A 151 13.08 3.41 -1.57
N ARG A 152 13.64 2.20 -1.71
CA ARG A 152 14.21 1.73 -2.99
C ARG A 152 13.12 1.59 -4.05
N ASN A 153 12.01 0.92 -3.72
CA ASN A 153 10.90 0.73 -4.64
C ASN A 153 10.30 2.07 -5.10
N LEU A 154 10.14 3.03 -4.19
CA LEU A 154 9.68 4.38 -4.50
C LEU A 154 10.63 5.09 -5.49
N LYS A 155 11.94 4.92 -5.32
CA LYS A 155 12.94 5.51 -6.23
C LYS A 155 12.88 4.86 -7.62
N SER A 156 12.72 3.55 -7.69
CA SER A 156 12.55 2.81 -8.95
C SER A 156 11.27 3.24 -9.69
N LEU A 157 10.15 3.33 -8.97
CA LEU A 157 8.88 3.82 -9.51
C LEU A 157 9.01 5.27 -10.01
N GLN A 158 9.78 6.12 -9.32
CA GLN A 158 10.08 7.48 -9.83
C GLN A 158 10.78 7.44 -11.18
N GLY A 159 11.76 6.56 -11.35
CA GLY A 159 12.45 6.36 -12.63
C GLY A 159 11.50 5.96 -13.76
N ILE A 160 10.62 4.99 -13.48
CA ILE A 160 9.58 4.55 -14.42
C ILE A 160 8.65 5.71 -14.81
N MET A 161 8.17 6.46 -13.83
CA MET A 161 7.23 7.57 -14.05
C MET A 161 7.85 8.78 -14.73
N ASN A 162 9.16 8.98 -14.61
CA ASN A 162 9.90 9.97 -15.38
C ASN A 162 10.14 9.55 -16.84
N GLY A 163 9.89 8.29 -17.18
CA GLY A 163 10.17 7.72 -18.50
C GLY A 163 11.67 7.48 -18.76
N THR A 164 12.47 7.30 -17.69
CA THR A 164 13.92 7.04 -17.81
C THR A 164 14.25 5.54 -17.83
N VAL A 165 13.26 4.68 -17.64
CA VAL A 165 13.40 3.22 -17.63
C VAL A 165 12.85 2.67 -18.94
N VAL A 166 13.66 1.88 -19.63
CA VAL A 166 13.24 1.15 -20.86
C VAL A 166 12.43 -0.08 -20.43
N SER A 167 11.35 -0.38 -21.14
CA SER A 167 10.43 -1.48 -20.81
C SER A 167 9.90 -2.14 -22.08
N GLU A 168 9.54 -3.43 -21.97
CA GLU A 168 8.80 -4.16 -23.01
C GLU A 168 7.30 -3.84 -23.01
N VAL A 169 6.80 -3.18 -21.95
CA VAL A 169 5.40 -2.71 -21.87
C VAL A 169 5.13 -1.69 -22.98
N ALA A 170 4.02 -1.85 -23.68
CA ALA A 170 3.65 -0.97 -24.79
C ALA A 170 3.76 0.52 -24.42
N GLU A 171 4.48 1.29 -25.21
CA GLU A 171 4.75 2.73 -24.98
C GLU A 171 3.47 3.52 -24.71
N GLN A 172 2.38 3.19 -25.43
CA GLN A 172 1.08 3.81 -25.21
C GLN A 172 0.55 3.62 -23.77
N GLN A 173 0.85 2.51 -23.11
CA GLN A 173 0.47 2.28 -21.71
C GLN A 173 1.40 3.06 -20.78
N VAL A 174 2.71 2.95 -20.95
CA VAL A 174 3.72 3.66 -20.15
C VAL A 174 3.50 5.18 -20.23
N SER A 175 3.13 5.72 -21.40
CA SER A 175 2.84 7.15 -21.57
C SER A 175 1.68 7.65 -20.68
N LYS A 176 0.71 6.80 -20.33
CA LYS A 176 -0.38 7.16 -19.39
C LYS A 176 0.16 7.40 -17.98
N VAL A 177 1.05 6.53 -17.51
CA VAL A 177 1.71 6.66 -16.20
C VAL A 177 2.57 7.92 -16.16
N THR A 178 3.43 8.13 -17.18
CA THR A 178 4.29 9.32 -17.26
C THR A 178 3.47 10.61 -17.36
N SER A 179 2.39 10.61 -18.14
CA SER A 179 1.50 11.78 -18.28
C SER A 179 0.76 12.10 -17.00
N PHE A 180 0.24 11.09 -16.29
CA PHE A 180 -0.43 11.30 -15.01
C PHE A 180 0.55 11.85 -13.97
N TYR A 181 1.72 11.23 -13.82
CA TYR A 181 2.77 11.71 -12.94
C TYR A 181 3.18 13.15 -13.25
N LYS A 182 3.46 13.47 -14.53
CA LYS A 182 3.80 14.84 -14.96
C LYS A 182 2.69 15.83 -14.66
N SER A 183 1.43 15.46 -14.87
CA SER A 183 0.29 16.33 -14.53
C SER A 183 0.21 16.62 -13.04
N CYS A 184 0.50 15.62 -12.18
CA CYS A 184 0.60 15.80 -10.73
C CYS A 184 1.78 16.71 -10.34
N MET A 185 2.96 16.51 -10.94
CA MET A 185 4.13 17.34 -10.69
C MET A 185 3.93 18.81 -11.11
N ASN A 186 3.06 19.06 -12.10
CA ASN A 186 2.70 20.38 -12.59
C ASN A 186 1.51 21.02 -11.86
N MET A 187 0.99 20.38 -10.80
CA MET A 187 -0.09 20.94 -10.00
C MET A 187 0.29 22.33 -9.46
N ASN A 188 -0.50 23.35 -9.81
CA ASN A 188 -0.21 24.73 -9.45
C ASN A 188 -0.29 24.93 -7.93
N LYS A 189 0.77 25.53 -7.35
CA LYS A 189 0.88 25.78 -5.91
C LYS A 189 -0.12 26.80 -5.37
N LYS A 190 -0.59 27.73 -6.21
CA LYS A 190 -1.66 28.71 -5.92
C LYS A 190 -2.49 28.88 -7.16
N ASN A 191 -3.72 28.41 -7.13
CA ASN A 191 -4.67 28.64 -8.19
C ASN A 191 -5.88 29.40 -7.64
N ALA A 192 -5.92 30.72 -7.84
CA ALA A 192 -7.03 31.55 -7.37
C ALA A 192 -8.41 31.10 -7.90
N THR A 193 -8.44 30.31 -8.97
CA THR A 193 -9.64 29.75 -9.58
C THR A 193 -9.81 28.24 -9.33
N ALA A 194 -8.99 27.64 -8.47
CA ALA A 194 -9.02 26.19 -8.21
C ALA A 194 -10.43 25.69 -7.86
N PHE A 195 -11.12 26.40 -6.99
CA PHE A 195 -12.46 26.05 -6.52
C PHE A 195 -13.61 26.54 -7.41
N SER A 196 -13.30 27.22 -8.52
CA SER A 196 -14.23 27.48 -9.62
C SER A 196 -14.24 26.36 -10.66
N ASN A 197 -13.51 25.26 -10.42
CA ASN A 197 -13.53 24.09 -11.27
C ASN A 197 -14.97 23.59 -11.45
N PRO A 198 -15.48 23.42 -12.69
CA PRO A 198 -16.88 23.08 -12.93
C PRO A 198 -17.35 21.80 -12.24
N GLU A 199 -16.51 20.76 -12.19
CA GLU A 199 -16.86 19.49 -11.54
C GLU A 199 -16.94 19.65 -10.02
N PHE A 200 -15.99 20.38 -9.41
CA PHE A 200 -16.03 20.70 -7.99
C PHE A 200 -17.32 21.49 -7.63
N VAL A 201 -17.64 22.51 -8.42
CA VAL A 201 -18.86 23.32 -8.23
C VAL A 201 -20.11 22.46 -8.41
N ALA A 202 -20.15 21.61 -9.44
CA ALA A 202 -21.30 20.72 -9.68
C ALA A 202 -21.54 19.75 -8.51
N LEU A 203 -20.48 19.18 -7.94
CA LEU A 203 -20.58 18.25 -6.79
C LEU A 203 -21.04 18.97 -5.51
N THR A 204 -20.46 20.13 -5.20
CA THR A 204 -20.84 20.91 -4.01
C THR A 204 -22.25 21.48 -4.12
N THR A 205 -22.69 21.88 -5.32
CA THR A 205 -24.06 22.34 -5.59
C THR A 205 -25.09 21.24 -5.33
N GLN A 206 -24.80 19.98 -5.65
CA GLN A 206 -25.70 18.86 -5.34
C GLN A 206 -25.93 18.71 -3.83
N VAL A 207 -24.89 18.87 -3.02
CA VAL A 207 -25.02 18.81 -1.56
C VAL A 207 -25.89 19.97 -1.05
N LEU A 208 -25.69 21.19 -1.56
CA LEU A 208 -26.48 22.36 -1.17
C LEU A 208 -27.92 22.31 -1.64
N GLY A 209 -28.20 21.65 -2.75
CA GLY A 209 -29.55 21.50 -3.30
C GLY A 209 -30.45 20.58 -2.50
N ALA A 210 -29.91 19.74 -1.62
CA ALA A 210 -30.69 18.90 -0.72
C ALA A 210 -31.29 19.73 0.41
N THR A 211 -32.59 19.56 0.70
CA THR A 211 -33.32 20.27 1.77
C THR A 211 -33.88 19.29 2.82
N THR A 212 -33.75 17.99 2.59
CA THR A 212 -34.20 16.93 3.51
C THR A 212 -33.15 15.81 3.58
N ILE A 213 -33.18 15.01 4.65
CA ILE A 213 -32.30 13.84 4.80
C ILE A 213 -32.50 12.85 3.63
N LYS A 214 -33.73 12.65 3.15
CA LYS A 214 -34.02 11.79 2.00
C LYS A 214 -33.33 12.27 0.72
N GLN A 215 -33.41 13.57 0.42
CA GLN A 215 -32.67 14.14 -0.71
C GLN A 215 -31.15 14.05 -0.52
N LEU A 216 -30.68 14.23 0.70
CA LEU A 216 -29.26 14.08 1.01
C LEU A 216 -28.81 12.63 0.86
N SER A 217 -29.66 11.66 1.16
CA SER A 217 -29.44 10.22 0.93
C SER A 217 -29.24 9.91 -0.56
N THR A 218 -30.05 10.52 -1.45
CA THR A 218 -29.81 10.51 -2.91
C THR A 218 -28.42 11.07 -3.27
N VAL A 219 -28.04 12.20 -2.66
CA VAL A 219 -26.72 12.81 -2.90
C VAL A 219 -25.59 11.88 -2.43
N TRP A 220 -25.72 11.24 -1.28
CA TRP A 220 -24.72 10.26 -0.81
C TRP A 220 -24.51 9.14 -1.82
N ALA A 221 -25.58 8.56 -2.39
CA ALA A 221 -25.47 7.54 -3.42
C ALA A 221 -24.75 8.07 -4.68
N LYS A 222 -25.11 9.27 -5.16
CA LYS A 222 -24.46 9.89 -6.32
C LYS A 222 -22.98 10.16 -6.08
N MET A 223 -22.59 10.52 -4.86
CA MET A 223 -21.18 10.71 -4.47
C MET A 223 -20.47 9.37 -4.37
N GLU A 224 -21.11 8.36 -3.80
CA GLU A 224 -20.57 6.99 -3.71
C GLU A 224 -20.29 6.42 -5.10
N LEU A 225 -21.21 6.58 -6.05
CA LEU A 225 -21.04 6.19 -7.46
C LEU A 225 -19.93 6.93 -8.20
N LYS A 226 -19.39 8.00 -7.63
CA LYS A 226 -18.19 8.73 -8.07
C LYS A 226 -16.97 8.45 -7.18
N GLY A 227 -17.12 7.58 -6.17
CA GLY A 227 -16.08 7.18 -5.22
C GLY A 227 -15.80 8.18 -4.10
N TYR A 228 -16.75 9.03 -3.76
CA TYR A 228 -16.64 9.95 -2.64
C TYR A 228 -17.45 9.43 -1.44
N ALA A 229 -16.76 8.86 -0.46
CA ALA A 229 -17.37 8.39 0.78
C ALA A 229 -17.77 9.58 1.67
N VAL A 230 -18.97 10.08 1.47
CA VAL A 230 -19.55 11.22 2.21
C VAL A 230 -20.74 10.83 3.09
N ALA A 231 -21.29 9.64 2.90
CA ALA A 231 -22.33 9.08 3.75
C ALA A 231 -21.82 8.86 5.19
N PRO A 232 -22.71 8.89 6.20
CA PRO A 232 -22.35 8.54 7.58
C PRO A 232 -22.34 7.02 7.84
N PHE A 233 -22.18 6.21 6.81
CA PHE A 233 -22.06 4.75 6.84
C PHE A 233 -21.18 4.29 5.67
N ASP A 234 -20.68 3.06 5.73
CA ASP A 234 -19.93 2.45 4.65
C ASP A 234 -20.83 1.51 3.83
N PHE A 235 -20.66 1.51 2.51
CA PHE A 235 -21.36 0.65 1.56
C PHE A 235 -20.43 0.26 0.41
N GLY A 236 -20.53 -0.98 -0.06
CA GLY A 236 -19.78 -1.42 -1.23
C GLY A 236 -19.89 -2.93 -1.50
N PRO A 237 -19.36 -3.39 -2.65
CA PRO A 237 -19.28 -4.81 -2.96
C PRO A 237 -18.16 -5.49 -2.17
N GLY A 238 -18.38 -6.74 -1.81
CA GLY A 238 -17.38 -7.62 -1.21
C GLY A 238 -17.67 -9.09 -1.56
N VAL A 239 -16.73 -9.96 -1.26
CA VAL A 239 -16.94 -11.41 -1.41
C VAL A 239 -17.92 -11.87 -0.33
N ASP A 240 -18.86 -12.71 -0.68
CA ASP A 240 -19.79 -13.32 0.28
C ASP A 240 -19.05 -14.37 1.12
N ASP A 241 -18.87 -14.12 2.40
CA ASP A 241 -18.17 -15.04 3.31
C ASP A 241 -18.79 -16.45 3.36
N ARG A 242 -20.10 -16.60 3.07
CA ARG A 242 -20.79 -17.89 3.03
C ARG A 242 -20.99 -18.46 1.63
N ASP A 243 -20.59 -17.70 0.60
CA ASP A 243 -20.60 -18.13 -0.80
C ASP A 243 -19.45 -17.45 -1.55
N PRO A 244 -18.20 -17.88 -1.30
CA PRO A 244 -16.99 -17.17 -1.76
C PRO A 244 -16.80 -17.16 -3.28
N GLU A 245 -17.71 -17.75 -4.04
CA GLU A 245 -17.75 -17.68 -5.49
C GLU A 245 -18.48 -16.42 -6.00
N ASN A 246 -19.20 -15.70 -5.12
CA ASN A 246 -20.04 -14.58 -5.50
C ASN A 246 -19.75 -13.31 -4.70
N HIS A 247 -19.97 -12.17 -5.36
CA HIS A 247 -19.94 -10.87 -4.68
C HIS A 247 -21.33 -10.47 -4.19
N VAL A 248 -21.37 -9.86 -3.01
CA VAL A 248 -22.57 -9.28 -2.40
C VAL A 248 -22.31 -7.84 -2.00
N ALA A 249 -23.38 -7.11 -1.65
CA ALA A 249 -23.25 -5.79 -1.05
C ALA A 249 -23.06 -5.89 0.46
N PHE A 250 -22.21 -5.03 1.01
CA PHE A 250 -22.04 -4.83 2.44
C PHE A 250 -22.49 -3.41 2.83
N VAL A 251 -23.09 -3.29 4.01
CA VAL A 251 -23.41 -2.01 4.64
C VAL A 251 -23.04 -2.09 6.12
N GLY A 252 -22.44 -1.04 6.65
CA GLY A 252 -21.99 -1.05 8.04
C GLY A 252 -21.62 0.32 8.59
N GLN A 253 -21.04 0.31 9.77
CA GLN A 253 -20.59 1.53 10.45
C GLN A 253 -19.50 2.25 9.66
N GLY A 254 -19.62 3.59 9.61
CA GLY A 254 -18.67 4.48 8.95
C GLY A 254 -18.90 5.93 9.33
N GLY A 255 -18.34 6.86 8.56
CA GLY A 255 -18.68 8.27 8.65
C GLY A 255 -17.82 9.14 9.58
N ILE A 256 -17.13 8.59 10.59
CA ILE A 256 -16.24 9.37 11.46
C ILE A 256 -14.95 9.78 10.72
N SER A 257 -14.31 10.84 11.15
CA SER A 257 -13.09 11.40 10.54
C SER A 257 -11.81 11.13 11.34
N LEU A 258 -11.92 10.93 12.65
CA LEU A 258 -10.82 10.49 13.51
C LEU A 258 -10.76 8.95 13.51
N PRO A 259 -9.62 8.35 13.91
CA PRO A 259 -9.31 6.93 13.63
C PRO A 259 -10.23 5.88 14.27
N GLY A 260 -10.94 6.23 15.32
CA GLY A 260 -11.86 5.33 16.01
C GLY A 260 -12.76 6.03 17.01
N PRO A 261 -13.80 5.34 17.51
CA PRO A 261 -14.76 5.90 18.46
C PRO A 261 -14.10 6.46 19.72
N GLU A 262 -13.03 5.86 20.20
CA GLU A 262 -12.33 6.28 21.41
C GLU A 262 -11.79 7.70 21.33
N TYR A 263 -11.46 8.21 20.15
CA TYR A 263 -10.99 9.59 19.94
C TYR A 263 -12.07 10.63 20.23
N TYR A 264 -13.34 10.25 20.11
CA TYR A 264 -14.50 11.10 20.40
C TYR A 264 -14.96 10.95 21.85
N LEU A 265 -14.90 9.74 22.40
CA LEU A 265 -15.64 9.34 23.60
C LEU A 265 -14.80 9.30 24.87
N GLN A 266 -13.50 9.05 24.77
CA GLN A 266 -12.65 8.98 25.95
C GLN A 266 -12.21 10.37 26.41
N ASP A 267 -12.22 10.58 27.74
CA ASP A 267 -11.61 11.76 28.35
C ASP A 267 -10.10 11.57 28.44
N ASN A 268 -9.42 12.15 27.47
CA ASN A 268 -7.98 12.07 27.32
C ASN A 268 -7.44 13.42 26.79
N PRO A 269 -6.44 14.03 27.43
CA PRO A 269 -5.92 15.34 27.03
C PRO A 269 -5.49 15.40 25.56
N ARG A 270 -4.87 14.32 25.06
CA ARG A 270 -4.48 14.24 23.65
C ARG A 270 -5.71 14.24 22.72
N PHE A 271 -6.76 13.49 23.06
CA PHE A 271 -7.97 13.46 22.24
C PHE A 271 -8.71 14.80 22.27
N THR A 272 -8.70 15.48 23.39
CA THR A 272 -9.23 16.85 23.49
C THR A 272 -8.46 17.81 22.57
N THR A 273 -7.13 17.75 22.59
CA THR A 273 -6.27 18.52 21.66
C THR A 273 -6.60 18.19 20.19
N LEU A 274 -6.73 16.91 19.84
CA LEU A 274 -7.07 16.49 18.48
C LEU A 274 -8.46 16.96 18.05
N LYS A 275 -9.48 16.87 18.92
CA LYS A 275 -10.84 17.36 18.64
C LYS A 275 -10.85 18.88 18.40
N THR A 276 -10.16 19.67 19.23
CA THR A 276 -10.03 21.11 19.05
C THR A 276 -9.32 21.47 17.75
N ALA A 277 -8.21 20.77 17.44
CA ALA A 277 -7.46 20.98 16.21
C ALA A 277 -8.25 20.53 14.97
N TYR A 278 -9.11 19.53 15.09
CA TYR A 278 -9.99 19.08 14.01
C TYR A 278 -11.03 20.14 13.65
N VAL A 279 -11.70 20.75 14.64
CA VAL A 279 -12.61 21.88 14.40
C VAL A 279 -11.87 23.02 13.70
N LYS A 280 -10.67 23.37 14.18
CA LYS A 280 -9.86 24.40 13.54
C LYS A 280 -9.47 24.05 12.10
N LEU A 281 -9.16 22.77 11.80
CA LEU A 281 -8.88 22.32 10.44
C LEU A 281 -10.09 22.55 9.52
N LEU A 282 -11.31 22.23 9.99
CA LEU A 282 -12.54 22.45 9.23
C LEU A 282 -12.75 23.95 8.95
N ASP A 283 -12.53 24.81 9.96
CA ASP A 283 -12.63 26.27 9.83
C ASP A 283 -11.61 26.80 8.81
N ASP A 284 -10.35 26.37 8.90
CA ASP A 284 -9.28 26.77 7.98
C ASP A 284 -9.62 26.36 6.53
N ILE A 285 -10.08 25.12 6.31
CA ILE A 285 -10.46 24.64 4.98
C ILE A 285 -11.67 25.43 4.43
N ALA A 286 -12.70 25.64 5.23
CA ALA A 286 -13.89 26.38 4.79
C ALA A 286 -13.54 27.83 4.41
N ALA A 287 -12.67 28.50 5.17
CA ALA A 287 -12.19 29.84 4.87
C ALA A 287 -11.39 29.93 3.57
N MET A 288 -10.64 28.88 3.22
CA MET A 288 -9.84 28.82 2.01
C MET A 288 -10.69 28.48 0.77
N VAL A 289 -11.54 27.46 0.88
CA VAL A 289 -12.32 26.91 -0.25
C VAL A 289 -13.49 27.81 -0.62
N LYS A 290 -14.16 28.41 0.34
CA LYS A 290 -15.30 29.35 0.16
C LYS A 290 -16.35 28.82 -0.84
N VAL A 291 -16.91 27.64 -0.56
CA VAL A 291 -17.97 27.06 -1.41
C VAL A 291 -19.12 28.08 -1.54
N PRO A 292 -19.53 28.48 -2.77
CA PRO A 292 -20.60 29.44 -2.95
C PRO A 292 -21.91 28.96 -2.29
N ASN A 293 -22.63 29.89 -1.63
CA ASN A 293 -23.90 29.63 -0.95
C ASN A 293 -23.82 28.63 0.22
N PHE A 294 -22.64 28.19 0.64
CA PHE A 294 -22.46 27.38 1.85
C PHE A 294 -22.27 28.28 3.06
N ASN A 295 -23.26 28.28 3.93
CA ASN A 295 -23.20 29.08 5.17
C ASN A 295 -22.36 28.34 6.24
N TYR A 296 -21.05 28.54 6.20
CA TYR A 296 -20.12 28.03 7.18
C TYR A 296 -19.77 29.13 8.20
N VAL A 297 -20.08 28.90 9.48
CA VAL A 297 -19.73 29.77 10.59
C VAL A 297 -18.58 29.13 11.37
N ALA A 298 -17.42 29.76 11.33
CA ALA A 298 -16.22 29.25 12.01
C ALA A 298 -16.46 29.03 13.52
N GLY A 299 -15.89 27.97 14.05
CA GLY A 299 -16.09 27.52 15.44
C GLY A 299 -17.46 26.87 15.68
N THR A 300 -18.52 27.38 15.10
CA THR A 300 -19.89 26.85 15.30
C THR A 300 -20.18 25.66 14.39
N THR A 301 -20.00 25.78 13.07
CA THR A 301 -20.28 24.70 12.13
C THR A 301 -19.32 23.53 12.31
N GLY A 302 -18.02 23.81 12.53
CA GLY A 302 -17.02 22.76 12.79
C GLY A 302 -17.30 22.00 14.08
N ALA A 303 -17.75 22.71 15.14
CA ALA A 303 -18.17 22.08 16.40
C ALA A 303 -19.43 21.22 16.23
N ALA A 304 -20.41 21.67 15.43
CA ALA A 304 -21.61 20.89 15.12
C ALA A 304 -21.28 19.61 14.34
N ILE A 305 -20.35 19.68 13.38
CA ILE A 305 -19.84 18.50 12.65
C ILE A 305 -19.17 17.53 13.63
N LEU A 306 -18.29 17.99 14.51
CA LEU A 306 -17.65 17.15 15.53
C LEU A 306 -18.69 16.52 16.48
N ALA A 307 -19.72 17.27 16.88
CA ALA A 307 -20.81 16.75 17.70
C ALA A 307 -21.62 15.67 16.99
N PHE A 308 -21.91 15.85 15.70
CA PHE A 308 -22.57 14.82 14.89
C PHE A 308 -21.70 13.55 14.76
N GLU A 309 -20.42 13.68 14.43
CA GLU A 309 -19.49 12.54 14.38
C GLU A 309 -19.35 11.85 15.75
N THR A 310 -19.45 12.61 16.86
CA THR A 310 -19.45 12.03 18.22
C THR A 310 -20.70 11.17 18.47
N LYS A 311 -21.88 11.59 17.98
CA LYS A 311 -23.11 10.76 18.05
C LYS A 311 -22.95 9.47 17.24
N LEU A 312 -22.33 9.52 16.06
CA LEU A 312 -22.01 8.33 15.30
C LEU A 312 -21.05 7.40 16.08
N ALA A 313 -19.99 7.96 16.62
CA ALA A 313 -18.98 7.22 17.40
C ALA A 313 -19.58 6.48 18.62
N GLN A 314 -20.58 7.07 19.29
CA GLN A 314 -21.28 6.45 20.42
C GLN A 314 -21.99 5.14 20.05
N LYS A 315 -22.30 4.93 18.77
CA LYS A 315 -23.08 3.80 18.25
C LYS A 315 -22.21 2.77 17.55
N MET A 316 -20.94 3.06 17.35
CA MET A 316 -20.01 2.16 16.65
C MET A 316 -19.50 1.04 17.55
N TRP A 317 -19.30 -0.11 16.96
CA TRP A 317 -18.54 -1.19 17.56
C TRP A 317 -17.05 -0.86 17.62
N THR A 318 -16.40 -1.39 18.65
CA THR A 318 -14.95 -1.32 18.77
C THR A 318 -14.25 -2.17 17.71
N LYS A 319 -12.97 -1.88 17.43
CA LYS A 319 -12.17 -2.68 16.49
C LYS A 319 -12.07 -4.15 16.90
N VAL A 320 -12.06 -4.45 18.22
CA VAL A 320 -12.07 -5.83 18.72
C VAL A 320 -13.40 -6.54 18.38
N GLN A 321 -14.54 -5.87 18.52
CA GLN A 321 -15.85 -6.44 18.13
C GLN A 321 -15.95 -6.68 16.63
N MET A 322 -15.37 -5.78 15.82
CA MET A 322 -15.35 -5.91 14.35
C MET A 322 -14.48 -7.07 13.85
N ARG A 323 -13.65 -7.68 14.70
CA ARG A 323 -12.82 -8.83 14.33
C ARG A 323 -13.60 -10.15 14.23
N ASP A 324 -14.82 -10.25 14.74
CA ASP A 324 -15.59 -11.48 14.65
C ASP A 324 -16.38 -11.57 13.32
N PRO A 325 -15.93 -12.40 12.34
CA PRO A 325 -16.59 -12.51 11.04
C PRO A 325 -18.04 -12.99 11.14
N LYS A 326 -18.39 -13.77 12.18
CA LYS A 326 -19.77 -14.23 12.40
C LYS A 326 -20.67 -13.12 12.90
N ALA A 327 -20.16 -12.28 13.80
CA ALA A 327 -20.91 -11.14 14.34
C ALA A 327 -21.17 -10.10 13.25
N THR A 328 -20.23 -9.91 12.33
CA THR A 328 -20.32 -8.95 11.22
C THR A 328 -21.05 -9.47 9.98
N TYR A 329 -21.52 -10.71 9.97
CA TYR A 329 -22.25 -11.30 8.84
C TYR A 329 -23.74 -11.47 9.14
N ASN A 330 -24.54 -10.45 8.83
CA ASN A 330 -26.00 -10.44 9.03
C ASN A 330 -26.70 -10.25 7.69
N PRO A 331 -27.01 -11.35 6.95
CA PRO A 331 -27.54 -11.26 5.60
C PRO A 331 -29.03 -10.88 5.61
N THR A 332 -29.40 -10.02 4.65
CA THR A 332 -30.76 -9.63 4.34
C THR A 332 -30.91 -9.45 2.83
N THR A 333 -32.04 -8.94 2.35
CA THR A 333 -32.21 -8.45 0.98
C THR A 333 -32.24 -6.92 0.95
N ALA A 334 -31.89 -6.32 -0.18
CA ALA A 334 -31.96 -4.87 -0.32
C ALA A 334 -33.39 -4.33 -0.09
N THR A 335 -34.44 -5.06 -0.54
CA THR A 335 -35.84 -4.70 -0.27
C THR A 335 -36.18 -4.77 1.21
N ALA A 336 -35.79 -5.84 1.91
CA ALA A 336 -36.07 -5.96 3.34
C ALA A 336 -35.33 -4.90 4.16
N PHE A 337 -34.10 -4.57 3.78
CA PHE A 337 -33.33 -3.48 4.38
C PHE A 337 -34.03 -2.13 4.20
N GLN A 338 -34.47 -1.80 2.98
CA GLN A 338 -35.17 -0.56 2.70
C GLN A 338 -36.51 -0.44 3.44
N ALA A 339 -37.22 -1.56 3.62
CA ALA A 339 -38.46 -1.60 4.41
C ALA A 339 -38.21 -1.34 5.90
N ALA A 340 -37.06 -1.78 6.42
CA ALA A 340 -36.67 -1.56 7.82
C ALA A 340 -36.03 -0.16 8.05
N HIS A 341 -35.47 0.45 7.02
CA HIS A 341 -34.66 1.69 7.09
C HIS A 341 -35.11 2.70 6.03
N LEU A 342 -36.24 3.37 6.28
CA LEU A 342 -36.88 4.27 5.33
C LEU A 342 -36.06 5.50 4.92
N THR A 343 -35.09 5.88 5.73
CA THR A 343 -34.18 7.01 5.44
C THR A 343 -33.23 6.71 4.27
N PHE A 344 -32.98 5.42 3.98
CA PHE A 344 -32.01 5.02 2.94
C PHE A 344 -32.67 4.53 1.64
N VAL A 345 -34.00 4.61 1.51
CA VAL A 345 -34.73 4.17 0.30
C VAL A 345 -34.20 4.87 -0.95
N GLU A 346 -34.03 6.19 -0.89
CA GLU A 346 -33.56 6.99 -2.01
C GLU A 346 -32.10 6.67 -2.37
N TYR A 347 -31.26 6.36 -1.37
CA TYR A 347 -29.89 5.91 -1.60
C TYR A 347 -29.87 4.63 -2.45
N PHE A 348 -30.60 3.62 -2.05
CA PHE A 348 -30.64 2.34 -2.76
C PHE A 348 -31.37 2.44 -4.10
N THR A 349 -32.30 3.37 -4.27
CA THR A 349 -32.93 3.67 -5.56
C THR A 349 -31.90 4.16 -6.58
N GLU A 350 -31.03 5.08 -6.20
CA GLU A 350 -29.94 5.57 -7.06
C GLU A 350 -28.91 4.47 -7.37
N ILE A 351 -28.54 3.66 -6.37
CA ILE A 351 -27.60 2.53 -6.57
C ILE A 351 -28.18 1.51 -7.55
N THR A 352 -29.46 1.11 -7.41
CA THR A 352 -30.10 0.14 -8.30
C THR A 352 -30.31 0.69 -9.72
N ALA A 353 -30.57 2.00 -9.85
CA ALA A 353 -30.66 2.66 -11.14
C ALA A 353 -29.31 2.66 -11.89
N ALA A 354 -28.21 2.90 -11.16
CA ALA A 354 -26.87 2.91 -11.73
C ALA A 354 -26.33 1.50 -12.04
N TRP A 355 -26.71 0.50 -11.24
CA TRP A 355 -26.22 -0.88 -11.32
C TRP A 355 -27.36 -1.89 -11.37
N PRO A 356 -27.90 -2.17 -12.57
CA PRO A 356 -29.10 -3.01 -12.73
C PRO A 356 -28.96 -4.45 -12.23
N LYS A 357 -27.74 -4.95 -12.03
CA LYS A 357 -27.51 -6.26 -11.42
C LYS A 357 -27.73 -6.26 -9.90
N PHE A 358 -27.66 -5.09 -9.26
CA PHE A 358 -28.01 -4.94 -7.85
C PHE A 358 -29.49 -4.56 -7.77
N THR A 359 -30.33 -5.53 -7.41
CA THR A 359 -31.78 -5.41 -7.36
C THR A 359 -32.32 -5.47 -5.93
N GLY A 360 -33.60 -5.24 -5.74
CA GLY A 360 -34.24 -5.40 -4.44
C GLY A 360 -34.10 -6.82 -3.84
N ALA A 361 -33.99 -7.85 -4.68
CA ALA A 361 -33.75 -9.23 -4.26
C ALA A 361 -32.27 -9.56 -3.98
N SER A 362 -31.36 -8.65 -4.29
CA SER A 362 -29.91 -8.85 -4.07
C SER A 362 -29.62 -9.02 -2.59
N LYS A 363 -28.71 -9.95 -2.27
CA LYS A 363 -28.21 -10.14 -0.91
C LYS A 363 -27.45 -8.89 -0.47
N LEU A 364 -27.74 -8.43 0.73
CA LEU A 364 -27.08 -7.37 1.45
C LEU A 364 -26.62 -7.90 2.80
N VAL A 365 -25.36 -7.75 3.15
CA VAL A 365 -24.80 -8.13 4.44
C VAL A 365 -24.65 -6.88 5.31
N ILE A 366 -25.30 -6.90 6.46
CA ILE A 366 -25.19 -5.83 7.45
C ILE A 366 -24.04 -6.18 8.41
N SER A 367 -22.96 -5.39 8.39
CA SER A 367 -21.81 -5.65 9.28
C SER A 367 -22.08 -5.24 10.73
N THR A 368 -22.88 -4.19 10.95
CA THR A 368 -23.16 -3.63 12.29
C THR A 368 -24.63 -3.24 12.41
N PRO A 369 -25.56 -4.20 12.58
CA PRO A 369 -27.00 -3.90 12.58
C PRO A 369 -27.44 -2.84 13.61
N PRO A 370 -26.96 -2.84 14.88
CA PRO A 370 -27.35 -1.81 15.85
C PRO A 370 -26.95 -0.40 15.43
N PHE A 371 -25.77 -0.25 14.79
CA PHE A 371 -25.30 1.06 14.32
C PHE A 371 -26.27 1.66 13.30
N LEU A 372 -26.75 0.89 12.33
CA LEU A 372 -27.63 1.41 11.28
C LEU A 372 -29.00 1.84 11.81
N THR A 373 -29.56 1.10 12.78
CA THR A 373 -30.82 1.48 13.45
C THR A 373 -30.65 2.78 14.25
N ASP A 374 -29.54 2.90 14.99
CA ASP A 374 -29.21 4.09 15.74
C ASP A 374 -28.85 5.29 14.86
N LEU A 375 -28.20 5.03 13.69
CA LEU A 375 -27.89 6.04 12.70
C LEU A 375 -29.18 6.65 12.12
N GLU A 376 -30.15 5.84 11.75
CA GLU A 376 -31.45 6.34 11.25
C GLU A 376 -32.15 7.22 12.27
N THR A 377 -32.17 6.80 13.54
CA THR A 377 -32.68 7.63 14.65
C THR A 377 -31.92 8.94 14.78
N THR A 378 -30.61 8.89 14.69
CA THR A 378 -29.74 10.08 14.77
C THR A 378 -30.03 11.06 13.64
N LEU A 379 -30.13 10.55 12.40
CA LEU A 379 -30.41 11.38 11.21
C LEU A 379 -31.79 12.05 11.28
N ASN A 380 -32.80 11.36 11.81
CA ASN A 380 -34.16 11.88 11.93
C ASN A 380 -34.32 12.91 13.07
N THR A 381 -33.40 12.95 14.02
CA THR A 381 -33.43 13.86 15.17
C THR A 381 -32.39 14.97 15.10
N GLU A 382 -31.38 14.84 14.22
CA GLU A 382 -30.34 15.86 14.05
C GLU A 382 -30.86 17.07 13.25
N VAL A 383 -30.27 18.22 13.51
CA VAL A 383 -30.53 19.42 12.70
C VAL A 383 -30.02 19.18 11.29
N PHE A 384 -30.90 19.26 10.30
CA PHE A 384 -30.55 18.98 8.89
C PHE A 384 -29.30 19.74 8.42
N ALA A 385 -29.17 21.03 8.78
CA ALA A 385 -28.03 21.86 8.40
C ALA A 385 -26.68 21.27 8.91
N ASN A 386 -26.68 20.61 10.07
CA ASN A 386 -25.46 19.96 10.59
C ASN A 386 -25.06 18.76 9.75
N VAL A 387 -26.02 17.93 9.32
CA VAL A 387 -25.77 16.76 8.48
C VAL A 387 -25.34 17.20 7.07
N GLN A 388 -25.96 18.26 6.53
CA GLN A 388 -25.56 18.85 5.26
C GLN A 388 -24.13 19.42 5.32
N ALA A 389 -23.80 20.15 6.38
CA ALA A 389 -22.46 20.69 6.60
C ALA A 389 -21.40 19.58 6.77
N TYR A 390 -21.72 18.52 7.51
CA TYR A 390 -20.89 17.33 7.60
C TYR A 390 -20.63 16.73 6.21
N THR A 391 -21.68 16.47 5.42
CA THR A 391 -21.57 15.92 4.06
C THR A 391 -20.70 16.82 3.17
N MET A 392 -20.95 18.14 3.21
CA MET A 392 -20.16 19.12 2.47
C MET A 392 -18.69 19.07 2.83
N MET A 393 -18.36 19.10 4.12
CA MET A 393 -16.96 19.11 4.54
C MET A 393 -16.27 17.77 4.30
N LYS A 394 -16.98 16.64 4.34
CA LYS A 394 -16.45 15.34 3.90
C LYS A 394 -16.07 15.35 2.43
N LEU A 395 -16.92 15.93 1.57
CA LEU A 395 -16.64 16.05 0.14
C LEU A 395 -15.47 17.01 -0.14
N VAL A 396 -15.51 18.21 0.44
CA VAL A 396 -14.45 19.22 0.29
C VAL A 396 -13.09 18.68 0.69
N ARG A 397 -13.00 17.96 1.81
CA ARG A 397 -11.74 17.36 2.28
C ARG A 397 -11.16 16.31 1.32
N GLN A 398 -11.99 15.63 0.53
CA GLN A 398 -11.53 14.67 -0.45
C GLN A 398 -11.07 15.34 -1.76
N LEU A 399 -11.69 16.44 -2.16
CA LEU A 399 -11.46 17.10 -3.45
C LEU A 399 -10.47 18.26 -3.38
N ALA A 400 -10.61 19.13 -2.39
CA ALA A 400 -9.83 20.37 -2.31
C ALA A 400 -8.31 20.16 -2.26
N PRO A 401 -7.77 19.13 -1.60
CA PRO A 401 -6.33 18.84 -1.62
C PRO A 401 -5.78 18.45 -2.99
N LYS A 402 -6.64 18.06 -3.93
CA LYS A 402 -6.28 17.73 -5.32
C LYS A 402 -6.34 18.96 -6.24
N LEU A 403 -6.93 20.04 -5.75
CA LEU A 403 -7.07 21.32 -6.44
C LEU A 403 -6.09 22.38 -5.93
N ASP A 404 -5.77 22.34 -4.65
CA ASP A 404 -4.97 23.38 -3.99
C ASP A 404 -3.96 22.80 -2.99
N GLU A 405 -2.70 23.17 -3.16
CA GLU A 405 -1.57 22.68 -2.37
C GLU A 405 -1.55 23.25 -0.95
N GLU A 406 -2.15 24.41 -0.71
CA GLU A 406 -2.24 24.99 0.63
C GLU A 406 -3.26 24.23 1.48
N VAL A 407 -4.42 23.86 0.90
CA VAL A 407 -5.40 22.97 1.56
C VAL A 407 -4.75 21.62 1.88
N ALA A 408 -4.03 21.04 0.92
CA ALA A 408 -3.32 19.79 1.15
C ALA A 408 -2.27 19.91 2.28
N THR A 409 -1.63 21.08 2.43
CA THR A 409 -0.68 21.36 3.52
C THR A 409 -1.39 21.45 4.88
N LYS A 410 -2.56 22.09 4.95
CA LYS A 410 -3.38 22.13 6.17
C LYS A 410 -3.84 20.74 6.59
N MET A 411 -4.30 19.92 5.64
CA MET A 411 -4.66 18.52 5.89
C MET A 411 -3.46 17.74 6.44
N PHE A 412 -2.28 17.91 5.86
CA PHE A 412 -1.07 17.26 6.34
C PHE A 412 -0.66 17.71 7.75
N ALA A 413 -0.77 19.00 8.07
CA ALA A 413 -0.46 19.51 9.41
C ALA A 413 -1.30 18.84 10.51
N PHE A 414 -2.53 18.47 10.20
CA PHE A 414 -3.38 17.74 11.12
C PHE A 414 -3.12 16.22 11.07
N PHE A 415 -3.38 15.57 9.93
CA PHE A 415 -3.33 14.12 9.82
C PHE A 415 -1.89 13.56 9.80
N GLY A 416 -0.97 14.27 9.19
CA GLY A 416 0.44 13.86 9.11
C GLY A 416 1.22 14.24 10.38
N THR A 417 1.22 15.52 10.72
CA THR A 417 2.07 16.02 11.82
C THR A 417 1.44 15.79 13.18
N LEU A 418 0.25 16.33 13.43
CA LEU A 418 -0.34 16.29 14.75
C LEU A 418 -0.78 14.87 15.16
N MET A 419 -1.35 14.11 14.24
CA MET A 419 -1.83 12.74 14.55
C MET A 419 -0.73 11.69 14.51
N ASN A 420 0.18 11.76 13.55
CA ASN A 420 1.18 10.72 13.28
C ASN A 420 2.63 11.12 13.55
N GLY A 421 2.90 12.37 13.93
CA GLY A 421 4.24 12.85 14.29
C GLY A 421 5.19 13.06 13.10
N VAL A 422 4.69 13.07 11.85
CA VAL A 422 5.52 13.35 10.68
C VAL A 422 5.98 14.79 10.70
N LYS A 423 7.30 15.03 10.66
CA LYS A 423 7.88 16.37 10.87
C LYS A 423 7.86 17.24 9.61
N VAL A 424 8.04 16.62 8.45
CA VAL A 424 8.16 17.30 7.16
C VAL A 424 7.20 16.64 6.17
N ARG A 425 6.43 17.45 5.44
CA ARG A 425 5.55 16.92 4.39
C ARG A 425 6.40 16.26 3.30
N PRO A 426 6.03 15.04 2.83
CA PRO A 426 6.75 14.39 1.76
C PRO A 426 6.88 15.28 0.52
N ALA A 427 8.04 15.29 -0.11
CA ALA A 427 8.29 16.06 -1.32
C ALA A 427 7.23 15.75 -2.40
N LEU A 428 6.93 16.73 -3.26
CA LEU A 428 5.88 16.59 -4.27
C LEU A 428 6.06 15.35 -5.14
N TRP A 429 7.28 15.06 -5.58
CA TRP A 429 7.56 13.89 -6.40
C TRP A 429 7.21 12.57 -5.70
N LYS A 430 7.44 12.43 -4.38
CA LYS A 430 7.06 11.23 -3.62
C LYS A 430 5.55 11.05 -3.61
N ARG A 431 4.83 12.13 -3.32
CA ARG A 431 3.36 12.14 -3.31
C ARG A 431 2.77 11.81 -4.68
N CYS A 432 3.38 12.34 -5.75
CA CYS A 432 2.95 12.04 -7.12
C CYS A 432 3.29 10.61 -7.54
N VAL A 433 4.40 10.03 -7.06
CA VAL A 433 4.69 8.60 -7.26
C VAL A 433 3.66 7.74 -6.54
N ASP A 434 3.39 8.01 -5.26
CA ASP A 434 2.39 7.27 -4.48
C ASP A 434 1.01 7.33 -5.16
N GLU A 435 0.54 8.53 -5.55
CA GLU A 435 -0.73 8.74 -6.25
C GLU A 435 -0.81 7.99 -7.59
N THR A 436 0.29 8.00 -8.36
CA THR A 436 0.35 7.32 -9.65
C THR A 436 0.35 5.80 -9.48
N SER A 437 1.10 5.29 -8.49
CA SER A 437 1.15 3.87 -8.16
C SER A 437 -0.21 3.35 -7.66
N GLU A 438 -0.95 4.13 -6.88
CA GLU A 438 -2.30 3.77 -6.45
C GLU A 438 -3.29 3.75 -7.63
N SER A 439 -3.10 4.64 -8.59
CA SER A 439 -4.03 4.88 -9.71
C SER A 439 -3.84 3.97 -10.91
N LEU A 440 -2.59 3.68 -11.27
CA LEU A 440 -2.20 3.01 -12.52
C LEU A 440 -1.13 1.91 -12.28
N TRP A 441 -1.22 1.22 -11.14
CA TRP A 441 -0.23 0.24 -10.72
C TRP A 441 -0.04 -0.91 -11.71
N GLU A 442 -1.08 -1.33 -12.41
CA GLU A 442 -0.98 -2.44 -13.36
C GLU A 442 -0.01 -2.13 -14.51
N ILE A 443 0.23 -0.85 -14.79
CA ILE A 443 1.24 -0.45 -15.78
C ILE A 443 2.61 -0.25 -15.11
N SER A 444 2.66 0.58 -14.05
CA SER A 444 3.94 0.89 -13.40
C SER A 444 4.61 -0.33 -12.80
N ASP A 445 3.82 -1.26 -12.26
CA ASP A 445 4.34 -2.44 -11.61
C ASP A 445 4.69 -3.56 -12.59
N GLN A 446 4.09 -3.58 -13.79
CA GLN A 446 4.58 -4.45 -14.86
C GLN A 446 6.01 -4.05 -15.24
N VAL A 447 6.30 -2.76 -15.41
CA VAL A 447 7.66 -2.27 -15.65
C VAL A 447 8.58 -2.54 -14.43
N PHE A 448 8.07 -2.36 -13.22
CA PHE A 448 8.84 -2.61 -12.00
C PHE A 448 9.32 -4.07 -11.91
N VAL A 449 8.45 -5.05 -12.17
CA VAL A 449 8.83 -6.46 -12.05
C VAL A 449 9.78 -6.93 -13.16
N GLU A 450 9.73 -6.32 -14.35
CA GLU A 450 10.71 -6.56 -15.43
C GLU A 450 12.15 -6.27 -14.97
N HIS A 451 12.32 -5.29 -14.06
CA HIS A 451 13.65 -4.85 -13.62
C HIS A 451 14.06 -5.36 -12.24
N HIS A 452 13.10 -5.68 -11.38
CA HIS A 452 13.38 -5.95 -9.96
C HIS A 452 13.03 -7.37 -9.50
N PHE A 453 12.38 -8.18 -10.35
CA PHE A 453 12.01 -9.55 -10.00
C PHE A 453 12.42 -10.52 -11.12
N THR A 454 13.71 -10.71 -11.28
CA THR A 454 14.33 -11.47 -12.36
C THR A 454 15.03 -12.73 -11.84
N GLY A 455 15.54 -13.56 -12.77
CA GLY A 455 16.31 -14.74 -12.44
C GLY A 455 15.49 -15.85 -11.77
N ASP A 456 16.09 -16.55 -10.82
CA ASP A 456 15.51 -17.70 -10.13
C ASP A 456 14.78 -17.36 -8.81
N SER A 457 14.60 -16.06 -8.50
CA SER A 457 13.97 -15.58 -7.27
C SER A 457 12.58 -16.16 -7.06
N LYS A 458 11.75 -16.22 -8.10
CA LYS A 458 10.40 -16.82 -8.05
C LYS A 458 10.45 -18.30 -7.72
N THR A 459 11.35 -19.05 -8.34
CA THR A 459 11.54 -20.48 -8.11
C THR A 459 11.98 -20.75 -6.66
N LYS A 460 13.03 -20.08 -6.20
CA LYS A 460 13.54 -20.24 -4.83
C LYS A 460 12.49 -19.85 -3.77
N ALA A 461 11.73 -18.80 -4.00
CA ALA A 461 10.63 -18.43 -3.12
C ALA A 461 9.55 -19.51 -3.05
N ASN A 462 9.14 -20.09 -4.20
CA ASN A 462 8.19 -21.19 -4.25
C ASN A 462 8.70 -22.45 -3.55
N ASP A 463 9.99 -22.78 -3.70
CA ASP A 463 10.60 -23.93 -3.01
C ASP A 463 10.56 -23.73 -1.49
N MET A 464 10.87 -22.53 -1.00
CA MET A 464 10.75 -22.19 0.43
C MET A 464 9.32 -22.31 0.94
N ILE A 465 8.35 -21.78 0.19
CA ILE A 465 6.91 -21.86 0.53
C ILE A 465 6.47 -23.33 0.59
N SER A 466 6.91 -24.14 -0.34
CA SER A 466 6.62 -25.59 -0.35
C SER A 466 7.16 -26.28 0.90
N GLY A 467 8.40 -25.97 1.27
CA GLY A 467 8.99 -26.48 2.51
C GLY A 467 8.25 -26.02 3.78
N VAL A 468 7.80 -24.76 3.82
CA VAL A 468 7.01 -24.20 4.93
C VAL A 468 5.63 -24.88 5.01
N LYS A 469 4.94 -25.10 3.88
CA LYS A 469 3.67 -25.85 3.84
C LYS A 469 3.83 -27.27 4.33
N GLU A 470 4.89 -27.96 3.92
CA GLU A 470 5.18 -29.33 4.36
C GLU A 470 5.46 -29.39 5.86
N ALA A 471 6.28 -28.47 6.39
CA ALA A 471 6.57 -28.37 7.82
C ALA A 471 5.31 -28.11 8.65
N PHE A 472 4.41 -27.23 8.18
CA PHE A 472 3.13 -26.97 8.85
C PHE A 472 2.24 -28.22 8.85
N GLY A 473 2.17 -28.95 7.74
CA GLY A 473 1.45 -30.22 7.64
C GLY A 473 1.93 -31.25 8.66
N ALA A 474 3.24 -31.39 8.82
CA ALA A 474 3.84 -32.27 9.82
C ALA A 474 3.48 -31.84 11.26
N ARG A 475 3.44 -30.54 11.55
CA ARG A 475 2.96 -30.02 12.83
C ARG A 475 1.51 -30.37 13.09
N LEU A 476 0.62 -30.19 12.10
CA LEU A 476 -0.79 -30.57 12.22
C LEU A 476 -0.96 -32.04 12.61
N ASP A 477 -0.14 -32.94 12.02
CA ASP A 477 -0.13 -34.35 12.37
C ASP A 477 0.26 -34.62 13.83
N ALA A 478 1.25 -33.89 14.33
CA ALA A 478 1.79 -34.05 15.69
C ALA A 478 0.86 -33.43 16.77
N LEU A 479 -0.10 -32.60 16.44
CA LEU A 479 -0.97 -31.97 17.44
C LEU A 479 -1.78 -33.02 18.23
N THR A 480 -1.79 -32.88 19.53
CA THR A 480 -2.54 -33.78 20.44
C THR A 480 -3.90 -33.20 20.87
N TRP A 481 -4.07 -31.90 20.79
CA TRP A 481 -5.31 -31.22 21.19
C TRP A 481 -6.39 -31.21 20.11
N MET A 482 -6.03 -31.48 18.87
CA MET A 482 -6.94 -31.51 17.71
C MET A 482 -7.34 -32.97 17.44
N ASP A 483 -8.64 -33.23 17.36
CA ASP A 483 -9.14 -34.57 17.00
C ASP A 483 -8.98 -34.89 15.51
N ALA A 484 -9.19 -36.16 15.16
CA ALA A 484 -8.97 -36.66 13.79
C ALA A 484 -9.84 -35.95 12.75
N THR A 485 -11.12 -35.64 13.07
CA THR A 485 -12.05 -34.96 12.17
C THR A 485 -11.55 -33.55 11.85
N THR A 486 -11.16 -32.79 12.88
CA THR A 486 -10.63 -31.44 12.71
C THR A 486 -9.30 -31.45 12.00
N LYS A 487 -8.40 -32.41 12.27
CA LYS A 487 -7.13 -32.57 11.50
C LYS A 487 -7.38 -32.83 10.02
N THR A 488 -8.37 -33.65 9.67
CA THR A 488 -8.73 -33.89 8.27
C THR A 488 -9.16 -32.60 7.58
N GLY A 489 -10.00 -31.79 8.22
CA GLY A 489 -10.39 -30.46 7.70
C GLY A 489 -9.20 -29.50 7.57
N ALA A 490 -8.31 -29.47 8.58
CA ALA A 490 -7.11 -28.63 8.55
C ALA A 490 -6.16 -29.02 7.39
N LYS A 491 -5.95 -30.31 7.17
CA LYS A 491 -5.14 -30.81 6.04
C LYS A 491 -5.75 -30.46 4.71
N ALA A 492 -7.05 -30.67 4.53
CA ALA A 492 -7.75 -30.30 3.30
C ALA A 492 -7.62 -28.78 3.01
N LYS A 493 -7.67 -27.95 4.07
CA LYS A 493 -7.46 -26.50 3.92
C LYS A 493 -6.02 -26.14 3.55
N LEU A 494 -5.04 -26.77 4.16
CA LEU A 494 -3.62 -26.59 3.81
C LEU A 494 -3.32 -27.05 2.37
N GLU A 495 -3.90 -28.16 1.95
CA GLU A 495 -3.72 -28.74 0.61
C GLU A 495 -4.31 -27.82 -0.48
N SER A 496 -5.53 -27.31 -0.24
CA SER A 496 -6.20 -26.39 -1.17
C SER A 496 -5.67 -24.94 -1.12
N LEU A 497 -4.76 -24.62 -0.20
CA LEU A 497 -4.19 -23.28 -0.05
C LEU A 497 -3.42 -22.87 -1.31
N VAL A 498 -3.94 -21.84 -1.99
CA VAL A 498 -3.34 -21.26 -3.19
C VAL A 498 -2.17 -20.35 -2.82
N THR A 499 -1.12 -20.35 -3.62
CA THR A 499 0.04 -19.47 -3.44
C THR A 499 0.28 -18.64 -4.68
N LYS A 500 0.43 -17.33 -4.50
CA LYS A 500 0.77 -16.36 -5.55
C LYS A 500 2.07 -15.66 -5.23
N VAL A 501 3.03 -15.64 -6.15
CA VAL A 501 4.38 -15.10 -5.92
C VAL A 501 4.78 -14.14 -7.03
N GLY A 502 5.27 -12.97 -6.64
CA GLY A 502 5.84 -11.95 -7.50
C GLY A 502 4.81 -10.99 -8.08
N PHE A 503 4.03 -11.44 -9.05
CA PHE A 503 3.11 -10.59 -9.80
C PHE A 503 1.99 -11.43 -10.46
N PRO A 504 0.85 -10.80 -10.88
CA PRO A 504 -0.26 -11.49 -11.52
C PRO A 504 0.10 -11.97 -12.94
N ASP A 505 -0.43 -13.12 -13.34
CA ASP A 505 -0.19 -13.67 -14.69
C ASP A 505 -0.83 -12.83 -15.80
N LYS A 506 -1.85 -12.04 -15.46
CA LYS A 506 -2.56 -11.17 -16.40
C LYS A 506 -2.57 -9.73 -15.88
N TRP A 507 -2.05 -8.84 -16.70
CA TRP A 507 -2.06 -7.41 -16.45
C TRP A 507 -3.27 -6.76 -17.12
N ARG A 508 -3.81 -5.76 -16.42
CA ARG A 508 -4.87 -4.96 -17.00
C ARG A 508 -4.29 -3.92 -17.95
N THR A 509 -4.96 -3.68 -19.07
CA THR A 509 -4.72 -2.57 -20.00
C THR A 509 -5.73 -1.43 -19.75
N TYR A 510 -5.34 -0.22 -20.12
CA TYR A 510 -6.14 0.99 -19.98
C TYR A 510 -6.45 1.62 -21.35
N GLU A 511 -6.79 0.79 -22.34
CA GLU A 511 -6.91 1.18 -23.75
C GLU A 511 -7.84 2.38 -23.98
N ASN A 512 -8.99 2.39 -23.30
CA ASN A 512 -10.01 3.43 -23.45
C ASN A 512 -9.82 4.63 -22.50
N MET A 513 -8.70 4.69 -21.78
CA MET A 513 -8.43 5.78 -20.84
C MET A 513 -7.49 6.80 -21.46
N THR A 514 -7.92 8.06 -21.54
CA THR A 514 -7.09 9.18 -21.97
C THR A 514 -6.61 9.97 -20.76
N ILE A 515 -5.30 10.18 -20.66
CA ILE A 515 -4.65 11.00 -19.65
C ILE A 515 -4.15 12.29 -20.31
N GLY A 516 -4.67 13.43 -19.88
CA GLY A 516 -4.30 14.75 -20.39
C GLY A 516 -3.29 15.47 -19.49
N THR A 517 -3.21 16.79 -19.64
CA THR A 517 -2.29 17.64 -18.88
C THR A 517 -2.85 18.15 -17.55
N ASN A 518 -4.19 18.13 -17.38
CA ASN A 518 -4.83 18.61 -16.16
C ASN A 518 -4.93 17.49 -15.11
N TYR A 519 -4.25 17.67 -13.99
CA TYR A 519 -4.17 16.67 -12.93
C TYR A 519 -5.55 16.33 -12.33
N PHE A 520 -6.38 17.33 -12.01
CA PHE A 520 -7.67 17.08 -11.38
C PHE A 520 -8.62 16.31 -12.31
N THR A 521 -8.65 16.64 -13.60
CA THR A 521 -9.42 15.90 -14.60
C THR A 521 -8.93 14.45 -14.73
N ASN A 522 -7.62 14.25 -14.77
CA ASN A 522 -7.03 12.91 -14.80
C ASN A 522 -7.40 12.09 -13.55
N PHE A 523 -7.29 12.70 -12.37
CA PHE A 523 -7.68 12.09 -11.10
C PHE A 523 -9.15 11.63 -11.13
N LEU A 524 -10.08 12.51 -11.59
CA LEU A 524 -11.50 12.15 -11.72
C LEU A 524 -11.72 11.00 -12.71
N THR A 525 -11.03 11.03 -13.86
CA THR A 525 -11.14 9.99 -14.90
C THR A 525 -10.74 8.62 -14.35
N ILE A 526 -9.61 8.54 -13.66
CA ILE A 526 -9.12 7.29 -13.06
C ILE A 526 -10.05 6.84 -11.94
N LYS A 527 -10.45 7.75 -11.06
CA LYS A 527 -11.35 7.45 -9.94
C LYS A 527 -12.70 6.90 -10.42
N ASN A 528 -13.30 7.52 -11.42
CA ASN A 528 -14.55 7.02 -12.01
C ASN A 528 -14.41 5.61 -12.60
N ASP A 529 -13.29 5.32 -13.27
CA ASP A 529 -13.02 3.99 -13.80
C ASP A 529 -12.82 2.95 -12.67
N MET A 530 -12.08 3.29 -11.61
CA MET A 530 -11.90 2.42 -10.44
C MET A 530 -13.25 2.08 -9.80
N VAL A 531 -14.09 3.08 -9.56
CA VAL A 531 -15.42 2.89 -8.98
C VAL A 531 -16.32 2.06 -9.88
N ALA A 532 -16.36 2.37 -11.18
CA ALA A 532 -17.15 1.59 -12.13
C ALA A 532 -16.77 0.10 -12.14
N ARG A 533 -15.48 -0.21 -11.94
CA ARG A 533 -15.00 -1.59 -11.81
C ARG A 533 -15.45 -2.25 -10.51
N GLU A 534 -15.36 -1.51 -9.39
CA GLU A 534 -15.79 -2.05 -8.09
C GLU A 534 -17.28 -2.41 -8.14
N TYR A 535 -18.11 -1.50 -8.61
CA TYR A 535 -19.56 -1.73 -8.64
C TYR A 535 -20.00 -2.77 -9.69
N LYS A 536 -19.21 -3.02 -10.74
CA LYS A 536 -19.44 -4.15 -11.65
C LYS A 536 -19.34 -5.52 -10.97
N LYS A 537 -18.75 -5.59 -9.79
CA LYS A 537 -18.69 -6.83 -9.00
C LYS A 537 -20.05 -7.27 -8.48
N PHE A 538 -21.02 -6.37 -8.26
CA PHE A 538 -22.35 -6.73 -7.83
C PHE A 538 -22.97 -7.79 -8.74
N GLY A 539 -23.43 -8.91 -8.13
CA GLY A 539 -24.02 -10.03 -8.85
C GLY A 539 -23.10 -10.68 -9.89
N SER A 540 -21.78 -10.55 -9.71
CA SER A 540 -20.79 -11.19 -10.56
C SER A 540 -19.98 -12.22 -9.76
N PRO A 541 -19.53 -13.32 -10.41
CA PRO A 541 -18.60 -14.26 -9.80
C PRO A 541 -17.31 -13.59 -9.34
N VAL A 542 -16.68 -14.17 -8.33
CA VAL A 542 -15.38 -13.74 -7.83
C VAL A 542 -14.28 -14.18 -8.79
N ASP A 543 -13.45 -13.25 -9.22
CA ASP A 543 -12.27 -13.53 -10.02
C ASP A 543 -11.06 -13.76 -9.09
N LYS A 544 -10.81 -15.01 -8.76
CA LYS A 544 -9.70 -15.43 -7.88
C LYS A 544 -8.31 -15.21 -8.50
N SER A 545 -8.20 -14.83 -9.78
CA SER A 545 -6.91 -14.50 -10.39
C SER A 545 -6.39 -13.12 -9.98
N LYS A 546 -7.25 -12.25 -9.47
CA LYS A 546 -6.91 -10.88 -9.07
C LYS A 546 -6.04 -10.83 -7.82
N TRP A 547 -5.23 -9.79 -7.76
CA TRP A 547 -4.41 -9.44 -6.61
C TRP A 547 -5.02 -8.25 -5.88
N HIS A 548 -4.92 -8.26 -4.54
CA HIS A 548 -5.39 -7.16 -3.68
C HIS A 548 -4.27 -6.19 -3.29
N MET A 549 -3.01 -6.54 -3.60
CA MET A 549 -1.84 -5.70 -3.38
C MET A 549 -1.05 -5.53 -4.68
N ASN A 550 -0.47 -4.35 -4.84
CA ASN A 550 0.40 -4.03 -5.97
C ASN A 550 1.71 -4.82 -5.87
N PRO A 551 2.25 -5.36 -6.97
CA PRO A 551 3.52 -6.06 -6.98
C PRO A 551 4.73 -5.29 -6.44
N SER A 552 4.77 -3.97 -6.52
CA SER A 552 5.84 -3.14 -5.95
C SER A 552 5.71 -2.88 -4.44
N LEU A 553 4.58 -3.26 -3.83
CA LEU A 553 4.34 -3.05 -2.41
C LEU A 553 5.20 -3.98 -1.56
N VAL A 554 5.75 -3.44 -0.46
CA VAL A 554 6.53 -4.22 0.52
C VAL A 554 5.58 -4.77 1.57
N ASN A 555 4.86 -5.81 1.23
CA ASN A 555 3.96 -6.52 2.12
C ASN A 555 3.61 -7.90 1.55
N ALA A 556 2.84 -8.70 2.32
CA ALA A 556 2.22 -9.95 1.92
C ALA A 556 0.82 -10.03 2.52
N TYR A 557 -0.01 -10.99 2.12
CA TYR A 557 -1.32 -11.20 2.73
C TYR A 557 -1.85 -12.62 2.54
N TYR A 558 -2.70 -13.04 3.47
CA TYR A 558 -3.61 -14.16 3.33
C TYR A 558 -5.05 -13.68 3.13
N SER A 559 -5.79 -14.30 2.20
CA SER A 559 -7.22 -14.03 1.95
C SER A 559 -8.07 -15.24 2.36
N PRO A 560 -8.89 -15.13 3.42
CA PRO A 560 -9.69 -16.25 3.91
C PRO A 560 -10.74 -16.76 2.90
N SER A 561 -11.43 -15.85 2.20
CA SER A 561 -12.47 -16.20 1.24
C SER A 561 -11.94 -16.84 -0.04
N SER A 562 -10.67 -16.62 -0.38
CA SER A 562 -9.99 -17.27 -1.50
C SER A 562 -9.14 -18.47 -1.07
N ASN A 563 -8.89 -18.65 0.24
CA ASN A 563 -7.90 -19.55 0.80
C ASN A 563 -6.57 -19.43 0.06
N GLU A 564 -6.04 -18.21 -0.03
CA GLU A 564 -4.80 -17.91 -0.76
C GLU A 564 -3.85 -17.03 0.05
N MET A 565 -2.55 -17.24 -0.14
CA MET A 565 -1.49 -16.36 0.34
C MET A 565 -0.73 -15.74 -0.84
N VAL A 566 -0.37 -14.47 -0.72
CA VAL A 566 0.21 -13.68 -1.79
C VAL A 566 1.46 -12.95 -1.33
N PHE A 567 2.54 -13.09 -2.11
CA PHE A 567 3.85 -12.48 -1.85
C PHE A 567 4.25 -11.61 -3.04
N PRO A 568 3.97 -10.29 -3.01
CA PRO A 568 4.40 -9.35 -4.04
C PRO A 568 5.93 -9.33 -4.26
N ALA A 569 6.37 -9.03 -5.49
CA ALA A 569 7.80 -8.91 -5.80
C ALA A 569 8.51 -7.88 -4.93
N GLY A 570 7.79 -6.84 -4.50
CA GLY A 570 8.30 -5.75 -3.69
C GLY A 570 8.88 -6.14 -2.35
N ILE A 571 8.39 -7.22 -1.72
CA ILE A 571 8.94 -7.73 -0.44
C ILE A 571 10.06 -8.76 -0.65
N LEU A 572 10.12 -9.43 -1.81
CA LEU A 572 11.08 -10.50 -2.11
C LEU A 572 12.47 -9.94 -2.47
N GLN A 573 13.00 -9.09 -1.59
CA GLN A 573 14.28 -8.36 -1.72
C GLN A 573 15.04 -8.34 -0.39
N PRO A 574 16.37 -8.08 -0.41
CA PRO A 574 17.13 -7.84 0.83
C PRO A 574 16.52 -6.69 1.67
N PRO A 575 16.40 -6.84 3.00
CA PRO A 575 16.95 -7.93 3.84
C PRO A 575 16.00 -9.12 4.07
N PHE A 576 14.81 -9.18 3.46
CA PHE A 576 13.92 -10.32 3.63
C PHE A 576 14.40 -11.55 2.88
N PHE A 577 14.79 -11.37 1.61
CA PHE A 577 15.13 -12.45 0.71
C PHE A 577 16.21 -12.04 -0.29
N SER A 578 17.13 -12.94 -0.54
CA SER A 578 18.03 -12.90 -1.70
C SER A 578 18.41 -14.31 -2.11
N ALA A 579 18.54 -14.55 -3.40
CA ALA A 579 19.07 -15.79 -3.94
C ALA A 579 20.52 -16.05 -3.51
N ASP A 580 21.26 -14.99 -3.15
CA ASP A 580 22.69 -15.02 -2.77
C ASP A 580 22.93 -15.03 -1.25
N PHE A 581 21.86 -14.96 -0.43
CA PHE A 581 22.00 -15.02 1.02
C PHE A 581 22.24 -16.46 1.50
N PRO A 582 22.92 -16.64 2.64
CA PRO A 582 22.85 -17.90 3.34
C PRO A 582 21.38 -18.32 3.53
N VAL A 583 21.04 -19.52 3.10
CA VAL A 583 19.62 -19.98 3.07
C VAL A 583 18.96 -19.86 4.45
N VAL A 584 19.72 -20.07 5.53
CA VAL A 584 19.24 -19.90 6.90
C VAL A 584 18.72 -18.48 7.17
N MET A 585 19.32 -17.45 6.58
CA MET A 585 18.83 -16.07 6.71
C MET A 585 17.51 -15.87 5.97
N ASN A 586 17.37 -16.44 4.77
CA ASN A 586 16.11 -16.39 4.02
C ASN A 586 14.97 -17.06 4.81
N TYR A 587 15.23 -18.22 5.43
CA TYR A 587 14.23 -18.86 6.31
C TYR A 587 13.95 -18.04 7.57
N GLY A 588 14.97 -17.47 8.22
CA GLY A 588 14.78 -16.62 9.40
C GLY A 588 13.95 -15.38 9.12
N ALA A 589 14.15 -14.74 7.95
CA ALA A 589 13.43 -13.53 7.53
C ALA A 589 12.19 -13.88 6.69
N MET A 590 12.34 -14.12 5.39
CA MET A 590 11.20 -14.31 4.49
C MET A 590 10.40 -15.58 4.78
N GLY A 591 11.08 -16.68 5.15
CA GLY A 591 10.42 -17.93 5.53
C GLY A 591 9.47 -17.76 6.72
N SER A 592 9.85 -16.92 7.70
CA SER A 592 8.96 -16.58 8.82
C SER A 592 7.75 -15.76 8.38
N VAL A 593 7.88 -14.87 7.38
CA VAL A 593 6.74 -14.17 6.75
C VAL A 593 5.86 -15.16 5.97
N MET A 594 6.46 -16.09 5.22
CA MET A 594 5.71 -17.13 4.51
C MET A 594 4.90 -18.02 5.48
N GLY A 595 5.50 -18.39 6.60
CA GLY A 595 4.82 -19.13 7.66
C GLY A 595 3.75 -18.30 8.37
N HIS A 596 3.94 -16.99 8.53
CA HIS A 596 2.97 -16.05 9.07
C HIS A 596 1.72 -16.01 8.18
N GLU A 597 1.86 -15.78 6.88
CA GLU A 597 0.72 -15.76 5.95
C GLU A 597 -0.03 -17.10 5.88
N LEU A 598 0.73 -18.20 5.87
CA LEU A 598 0.14 -19.54 5.94
C LEU A 598 -0.67 -19.72 7.23
N SER A 599 -0.16 -19.21 8.35
CA SER A 599 -0.77 -19.37 9.66
C SER A 599 -2.07 -18.58 9.81
N HIS A 600 -2.25 -17.50 9.05
CA HIS A 600 -3.51 -16.78 8.97
C HIS A 600 -4.68 -17.66 8.48
N ALA A 601 -4.42 -18.73 7.73
CA ALA A 601 -5.45 -19.70 7.40
C ALA A 601 -6.04 -20.41 8.65
N PHE A 602 -5.31 -20.39 9.75
CA PHE A 602 -5.60 -21.14 10.98
C PHE A 602 -5.60 -20.27 12.24
N ASP A 603 -5.53 -18.95 12.13
CA ASP A 603 -5.67 -18.02 13.25
C ASP A 603 -7.13 -17.93 13.74
N ASP A 604 -7.44 -17.03 14.69
CA ASP A 604 -8.76 -16.87 15.28
C ASP A 604 -9.86 -16.43 14.29
N GLN A 605 -9.47 -15.83 13.16
CA GLN A 605 -10.38 -15.45 12.07
C GLN A 605 -10.35 -16.48 10.94
N GLY A 606 -9.18 -16.83 10.41
CA GLY A 606 -9.04 -17.79 9.32
C GLY A 606 -9.56 -19.18 9.64
N ALA A 607 -9.48 -19.63 10.91
CA ALA A 607 -10.06 -20.88 11.36
C ALA A 607 -11.60 -20.96 11.21
N GLN A 608 -12.27 -19.84 10.97
CA GLN A 608 -13.71 -19.80 10.73
C GLN A 608 -14.08 -20.08 9.25
N TYR A 609 -13.10 -20.18 8.37
CA TYR A 609 -13.26 -20.48 6.94
C TYR A 609 -12.71 -21.87 6.62
N ASP A 610 -13.43 -22.63 5.81
CA ASP A 610 -13.03 -23.96 5.39
C ASP A 610 -12.02 -23.98 4.21
N SER A 611 -11.74 -25.17 3.67
CA SER A 611 -10.84 -25.39 2.54
C SER A 611 -11.28 -24.72 1.22
N THR A 612 -12.54 -24.32 1.12
CA THR A 612 -13.09 -23.64 -0.07
C THR A 612 -13.13 -22.12 0.09
N GLY A 613 -12.77 -21.60 1.26
CA GLY A 613 -12.89 -20.19 1.63
C GLY A 613 -14.27 -19.80 2.15
N LYS A 614 -15.13 -20.79 2.43
CA LYS A 614 -16.48 -20.55 2.94
C LYS A 614 -16.46 -20.43 4.46
N MET A 615 -17.07 -19.37 5.00
CA MET A 615 -17.27 -19.21 6.44
C MET A 615 -18.27 -20.23 6.96
N GLN A 616 -17.75 -21.32 7.52
CA GLN A 616 -18.53 -22.38 8.17
C GLN A 616 -17.69 -23.10 9.21
N ASN A 617 -18.37 -23.72 10.19
CA ASN A 617 -17.69 -24.48 11.22
C ASN A 617 -17.24 -25.84 10.68
N TRP A 618 -15.93 -26.08 10.73
CA TRP A 618 -15.31 -27.36 10.37
C TRP A 618 -14.55 -28.00 11.54
N PHE A 619 -14.45 -27.29 12.67
CA PHE A 619 -13.92 -27.83 13.93
C PHE A 619 -14.96 -28.67 14.66
N SER A 620 -14.51 -29.74 15.31
CA SER A 620 -15.31 -30.36 16.34
C SER A 620 -15.46 -29.45 17.56
N ASN A 621 -16.50 -29.67 18.36
CA ASN A 621 -16.71 -28.88 19.58
C ASN A 621 -15.53 -29.01 20.57
N ALA A 622 -14.91 -30.20 20.67
CA ALA A 622 -13.77 -30.45 21.55
C ALA A 622 -12.54 -29.66 21.08
N SER A 623 -12.22 -29.74 19.78
CA SER A 623 -11.10 -29.01 19.18
C SER A 623 -11.33 -27.49 19.22
N MET A 624 -12.57 -27.03 19.00
CA MET A 624 -12.91 -25.59 19.11
C MET A 624 -12.67 -25.07 20.53
N LYS A 625 -13.07 -25.81 21.55
CA LYS A 625 -12.82 -25.42 22.96
C LYS A 625 -11.33 -25.40 23.29
N ALA A 626 -10.57 -26.39 22.83
CA ALA A 626 -9.13 -26.43 23.01
C ALA A 626 -8.43 -25.26 22.30
N PHE A 627 -8.82 -24.98 21.07
CA PHE A 627 -8.35 -23.82 20.29
C PHE A 627 -8.58 -22.51 21.03
N ALA A 628 -9.82 -22.25 21.51
CA ALA A 628 -10.15 -21.05 22.24
C ALA A 628 -9.32 -20.86 23.51
N ASN A 629 -9.03 -21.94 24.26
CA ASN A 629 -8.17 -21.88 25.45
C ASN A 629 -6.72 -21.54 25.07
N LYS A 630 -6.21 -22.10 23.97
CA LYS A 630 -4.84 -21.86 23.51
C LYS A 630 -4.65 -20.45 22.95
N THR A 631 -5.59 -19.95 22.18
CA THR A 631 -5.56 -18.57 21.65
C THR A 631 -5.71 -17.53 22.76
N LYS A 632 -6.48 -17.84 23.81
CA LYS A 632 -6.56 -16.99 25.01
C LYS A 632 -5.19 -16.79 25.67
N CYS A 633 -4.30 -17.81 25.68
CA CYS A 633 -2.94 -17.67 26.17
C CYS A 633 -2.20 -16.51 25.49
N TYR A 634 -2.26 -16.45 24.15
CA TYR A 634 -1.62 -15.36 23.41
C TYR A 634 -2.27 -14.00 23.70
N ALA A 635 -3.62 -13.93 23.74
CA ALA A 635 -4.29 -12.68 24.06
C ALA A 635 -3.89 -12.13 25.44
N ASP A 636 -3.81 -13.00 26.44
CA ASP A 636 -3.40 -12.63 27.80
C ASP A 636 -1.90 -12.29 27.88
N GLN A 637 -1.04 -13.10 27.28
CA GLN A 637 0.41 -12.87 27.25
C GLN A 637 0.75 -11.51 26.62
N TYR A 638 0.22 -11.23 25.43
CA TYR A 638 0.53 -9.99 24.72
C TYR A 638 -0.09 -8.77 25.40
N SER A 639 -1.25 -8.91 26.04
CA SER A 639 -1.82 -7.85 26.89
C SER A 639 -0.95 -7.51 28.12
N GLY A 640 -0.07 -8.42 28.51
CA GLY A 640 0.92 -8.20 29.58
C GLY A 640 2.17 -7.42 29.13
N TYR A 641 2.37 -7.22 27.81
CA TYR A 641 3.53 -6.46 27.33
C TYR A 641 3.25 -4.96 27.31
N ASN A 642 4.04 -4.20 28.08
CA ASN A 642 4.05 -2.75 28.04
C ASN A 642 5.15 -2.25 27.11
N VAL A 643 4.78 -1.39 26.18
CA VAL A 643 5.73 -0.66 25.34
C VAL A 643 6.06 0.66 26.00
N THR A 644 7.30 0.83 26.42
CA THR A 644 7.80 2.01 27.16
C THR A 644 8.81 2.81 26.35
N ASN A 645 8.65 2.85 25.04
CA ASN A 645 9.59 3.47 24.12
C ASN A 645 9.15 4.88 23.74
N VAL A 646 10.10 5.77 23.45
CA VAL A 646 9.90 7.16 22.95
C VAL A 646 8.88 7.99 23.77
N GLY A 647 8.85 7.79 25.10
CA GLY A 647 7.90 8.50 25.98
C GLY A 647 6.47 7.97 25.96
N VAL A 648 6.22 6.87 25.26
CA VAL A 648 4.95 6.13 25.29
C VAL A 648 5.05 5.06 26.39
N ASN A 649 4.00 4.92 27.20
CA ASN A 649 3.84 3.83 28.15
C ASN A 649 2.43 3.26 27.96
N MET A 650 2.30 2.23 27.16
CA MET A 650 1.01 1.63 26.82
C MET A 650 1.11 0.11 26.73
N ALA A 651 0.11 -0.57 27.24
CA ALA A 651 -0.04 -2.00 27.06
C ALA A 651 -0.50 -2.33 25.62
N VAL A 652 0.02 -3.41 25.07
CA VAL A 652 -0.46 -3.99 23.81
C VAL A 652 -1.90 -4.48 24.00
N ASN A 653 -2.76 -4.26 23.02
CA ASN A 653 -4.10 -4.82 23.04
C ASN A 653 -4.07 -6.26 22.47
N GLY A 654 -3.77 -7.26 23.32
CA GLY A 654 -3.60 -8.63 22.88
C GLY A 654 -4.85 -9.28 22.26
N LYS A 655 -6.04 -8.71 22.47
CA LYS A 655 -7.26 -9.16 21.76
C LYS A 655 -7.34 -8.56 20.35
N LEU A 656 -6.94 -7.30 20.18
CA LEU A 656 -6.89 -6.68 18.86
C LEU A 656 -5.82 -7.35 18.00
N THR A 657 -4.67 -7.68 18.59
CA THR A 657 -3.51 -8.22 17.89
C THR A 657 -3.46 -9.76 17.86
N LEU A 658 -4.54 -10.45 18.26
CA LEU A 658 -4.54 -11.90 18.45
C LEU A 658 -4.16 -12.68 17.20
N GLY A 659 -4.78 -12.43 16.07
CA GLY A 659 -4.51 -13.14 14.82
C GLY A 659 -3.06 -12.98 14.37
N GLU A 660 -2.56 -11.74 14.39
CA GLU A 660 -1.18 -11.41 14.05
C GLU A 660 -0.17 -12.08 14.99
N ASN A 661 -0.48 -12.12 16.31
CA ASN A 661 0.37 -12.77 17.28
C ASN A 661 0.41 -14.30 17.09
N ILE A 662 -0.73 -14.92 16.75
CA ILE A 662 -0.79 -16.34 16.39
C ILE A 662 0.07 -16.59 15.15
N ALA A 663 -0.09 -15.76 14.12
CA ALA A 663 0.61 -15.89 12.85
C ALA A 663 2.12 -15.75 13.01
N ASP A 664 2.62 -14.76 13.77
CA ASP A 664 4.04 -14.60 14.07
C ASP A 664 4.65 -15.79 14.80
N ASN A 665 3.96 -16.29 15.85
CA ASN A 665 4.45 -17.42 16.64
C ASN A 665 4.53 -18.71 15.82
N ALA A 666 3.49 -19.01 15.06
CA ALA A 666 3.45 -20.17 14.19
C ALA A 666 4.45 -20.03 13.03
N GLY A 667 4.47 -18.85 12.41
CA GLY A 667 5.30 -18.57 11.25
C GLY A 667 6.76 -18.81 11.47
N VAL A 668 7.33 -18.26 12.56
CA VAL A 668 8.74 -18.46 12.87
C VAL A 668 9.06 -19.91 13.22
N SER A 669 8.18 -20.59 13.98
CA SER A 669 8.39 -21.98 14.38
C SER A 669 8.35 -22.93 13.19
N VAL A 670 7.41 -22.75 12.27
CA VAL A 670 7.26 -23.56 11.06
C VAL A 670 8.39 -23.30 10.07
N SER A 671 8.82 -22.03 9.94
CA SER A 671 9.97 -21.69 9.10
C SER A 671 11.27 -22.35 9.60
N LEU A 672 11.44 -22.43 10.91
CA LEU A 672 12.60 -23.12 11.50
C LEU A 672 12.56 -24.63 11.20
N ASP A 673 11.38 -25.27 11.29
CA ASP A 673 11.24 -26.70 10.93
C ASP A 673 11.58 -26.93 9.44
N ALA A 674 11.05 -26.06 8.58
CA ALA A 674 11.33 -26.12 7.15
C ALA A 674 12.83 -25.97 6.84
N TYR A 675 13.51 -25.03 7.51
CA TYR A 675 14.97 -24.88 7.41
C TYR A 675 15.71 -26.13 7.88
N LEU A 676 15.36 -26.66 9.03
CA LEU A 676 16.06 -27.85 9.60
C LEU A 676 15.93 -29.05 8.66
N LYS A 677 14.72 -29.30 8.12
CA LYS A 677 14.47 -30.35 7.14
C LYS A 677 15.25 -30.12 5.84
N TRP A 678 15.24 -28.91 5.31
CA TRP A 678 16.04 -28.55 4.13
C TRP A 678 17.56 -28.81 4.40
N ALA A 679 18.02 -28.42 5.58
CA ALA A 679 19.44 -28.55 5.97
C ALA A 679 19.93 -29.99 6.16
N GLU A 680 19.06 -30.92 6.52
CA GLU A 680 19.37 -32.35 6.59
C GLU A 680 19.79 -32.91 5.22
N THR A 681 19.13 -32.44 4.14
CA THR A 681 19.38 -32.90 2.78
C THR A 681 20.53 -32.17 2.11
N ASN A 682 20.66 -30.84 2.36
CA ASN A 682 21.56 -29.97 1.63
C ASN A 682 22.88 -29.67 2.34
N ASN A 683 23.07 -30.13 3.59
CA ASN A 683 24.25 -29.97 4.38
C ASN A 683 24.92 -28.58 4.32
N PRO A 684 24.21 -27.48 4.63
CA PRO A 684 24.72 -26.11 4.52
C PRO A 684 25.77 -25.83 5.63
N PRO A 685 26.51 -24.71 5.55
CA PRO A 685 27.33 -24.22 6.63
C PRO A 685 26.53 -24.09 7.92
N ARG A 686 27.08 -24.64 9.04
CA ARG A 686 26.44 -24.62 10.36
C ARG A 686 27.03 -23.57 11.30
N LYS A 687 28.06 -22.84 10.87
CA LYS A 687 28.76 -21.84 11.66
C LYS A 687 29.10 -20.63 10.78
N PHE A 688 28.89 -19.47 11.35
CA PHE A 688 29.13 -18.16 10.72
C PHE A 688 29.94 -17.28 11.68
N MET A 689 30.65 -16.30 11.14
CA MET A 689 31.35 -15.29 11.94
C MET A 689 30.55 -14.00 11.96
N LEU A 690 30.18 -13.50 13.13
CA LEU A 690 29.55 -12.20 13.33
C LEU A 690 30.33 -11.39 14.36
N ASN A 691 30.85 -10.23 13.98
CA ASN A 691 31.63 -9.33 14.85
C ASN A 691 32.75 -10.10 15.58
N ASN A 692 33.50 -10.93 14.86
CA ASN A 692 34.57 -11.79 15.35
C ASN A 692 34.13 -12.88 16.38
N LYS A 693 32.83 -13.15 16.50
CA LYS A 693 32.28 -14.24 17.29
C LYS A 693 31.67 -15.29 16.38
N GLN A 694 31.95 -16.57 16.69
CA GLN A 694 31.29 -17.66 15.98
C GLN A 694 29.88 -17.85 16.49
N VAL A 695 28.91 -17.87 15.55
CA VAL A 695 27.49 -18.18 15.80
C VAL A 695 27.09 -19.42 15.02
N THR A 696 26.11 -20.15 15.53
CA THR A 696 25.50 -21.26 14.79
C THR A 696 24.52 -20.75 13.74
N ASP A 697 24.19 -21.61 12.78
CA ASP A 697 23.13 -21.34 11.80
C ASP A 697 21.79 -21.05 12.50
N ILE A 698 21.44 -21.77 13.55
CA ILE A 698 20.23 -21.55 14.33
C ILE A 698 20.25 -20.19 15.03
N GLN A 699 21.39 -19.76 15.56
CA GLN A 699 21.51 -18.39 16.09
C GLN A 699 21.36 -17.35 15.00
N LEU A 700 21.94 -17.58 13.80
CA LEU A 700 21.80 -16.67 12.66
C LEU A 700 20.35 -16.62 12.16
N PHE A 701 19.61 -17.75 12.17
CA PHE A 701 18.16 -17.78 11.88
C PHE A 701 17.40 -16.80 12.78
N TRP A 702 17.60 -16.89 14.09
CA TRP A 702 16.92 -16.04 15.06
C TRP A 702 17.30 -14.57 14.91
N ILE A 703 18.58 -14.28 14.66
CA ILE A 703 19.05 -12.90 14.43
C ILE A 703 18.39 -12.33 13.17
N ALA A 704 18.35 -13.09 12.08
CA ALA A 704 17.68 -12.67 10.84
C ALA A 704 16.18 -12.38 11.07
N PHE A 705 15.48 -13.26 11.81
CA PHE A 705 14.10 -13.03 12.23
C PHE A 705 13.93 -11.74 13.04
N GLY A 706 14.72 -11.57 14.10
CA GLY A 706 14.63 -10.37 14.95
C GLY A 706 14.85 -9.07 14.16
N GLN A 707 15.78 -9.12 13.20
CA GLN A 707 16.12 -7.97 12.36
C GLN A 707 15.05 -7.55 11.35
N VAL A 708 14.08 -8.41 11.03
CA VAL A 708 12.90 -8.04 10.26
C VAL A 708 12.14 -6.91 10.95
N TYR A 709 12.11 -6.90 12.28
CA TYR A 709 11.32 -5.98 13.10
C TYR A 709 12.10 -4.80 13.66
N CYS A 710 13.39 -4.62 13.32
CA CYS A 710 14.13 -3.42 13.72
C CYS A 710 13.44 -2.16 13.21
N SER A 711 12.93 -1.34 14.11
CA SER A 711 12.13 -0.16 13.75
C SER A 711 12.24 0.95 14.78
N LYS A 712 12.01 2.18 14.31
CA LYS A 712 11.82 3.40 15.13
C LYS A 712 10.52 4.07 14.72
N GLN A 713 9.83 4.65 15.69
CA GLN A 713 8.56 5.34 15.47
C GLN A 713 8.52 6.68 16.20
N GLN A 714 7.77 7.65 15.67
CA GLN A 714 7.39 8.83 16.44
C GLN A 714 6.40 8.41 17.53
N PRO A 715 6.37 9.10 18.68
CA PRO A 715 5.46 8.77 19.79
C PRO A 715 4.00 8.67 19.33
N GLU A 716 3.58 9.61 18.49
CA GLU A 716 2.23 9.66 17.94
C GLU A 716 1.89 8.43 17.11
N ALA A 717 2.81 8.03 16.23
CA ALA A 717 2.64 6.85 15.38
C ALA A 717 2.58 5.56 16.20
N LEU A 718 3.42 5.43 17.23
CA LEU A 718 3.41 4.27 18.13
C LEU A 718 2.08 4.18 18.91
N MET A 719 1.58 5.31 19.44
CA MET A 719 0.26 5.34 20.09
C MET A 719 -0.87 4.99 19.13
N MET A 720 -0.78 5.45 17.88
CA MET A 720 -1.74 5.11 16.83
C MET A 720 -1.73 3.61 16.51
N GLN A 721 -0.55 3.02 16.39
CA GLN A 721 -0.39 1.59 16.15
C GLN A 721 -1.00 0.77 17.27
N ILE A 722 -0.61 0.98 18.52
CA ILE A 722 -1.08 0.20 19.68
C ILE A 722 -2.62 0.22 19.80
N ARG A 723 -3.27 1.32 19.39
CA ARG A 723 -4.72 1.48 19.50
C ARG A 723 -5.49 0.91 18.30
N ASN A 724 -4.89 0.96 17.11
CA ASN A 724 -5.65 0.80 15.87
C ASN A 724 -5.18 -0.33 14.97
N ASP A 725 -3.91 -0.72 15.06
CA ASP A 725 -3.30 -1.70 14.20
C ASP A 725 -3.47 -3.12 14.77
N PRO A 726 -3.82 -4.13 13.97
CA PRO A 726 -3.86 -5.53 14.42
C PRO A 726 -2.47 -6.09 14.74
N HIS A 727 -1.37 -5.44 14.28
CA HIS A 727 -0.02 -5.89 14.57
C HIS A 727 0.52 -5.31 15.89
N SER A 728 1.16 -6.15 16.66
CA SER A 728 1.96 -5.71 17.81
C SER A 728 3.13 -4.83 17.33
N PRO A 729 3.65 -3.87 18.15
CA PRO A 729 4.84 -3.11 17.81
C PRO A 729 6.05 -3.99 17.49
N GLY A 730 6.93 -3.52 16.57
CA GLY A 730 8.06 -4.28 16.07
C GLY A 730 8.98 -4.85 17.17
N GLU A 731 9.20 -4.08 18.23
CA GLU A 731 9.93 -4.57 19.42
C GLU A 731 9.30 -5.85 19.97
N VAL A 732 7.98 -5.88 20.17
CA VAL A 732 7.27 -7.05 20.71
C VAL A 732 7.29 -8.21 19.72
N ARG A 733 7.08 -7.95 18.43
CA ARG A 733 7.15 -8.98 17.37
C ARG A 733 8.53 -9.63 17.29
N SER A 734 9.60 -8.91 17.60
CA SER A 734 10.96 -9.45 17.53
C SER A 734 11.28 -10.45 18.64
N PHE A 735 10.73 -10.29 19.86
CA PHE A 735 11.10 -11.13 21.00
C PHE A 735 9.99 -12.09 21.47
N ALA A 736 8.71 -11.73 21.33
CA ALA A 736 7.63 -12.53 21.91
C ALA A 736 7.48 -13.91 21.23
N PRO A 737 7.51 -14.05 19.89
CA PRO A 737 7.52 -15.34 19.24
C PRO A 737 8.76 -16.21 19.60
N PRO A 738 10.02 -15.70 19.56
CA PRO A 738 11.18 -16.46 20.03
C PRO A 738 11.09 -16.89 21.48
N ALA A 739 10.50 -16.10 22.38
CA ALA A 739 10.34 -16.47 23.77
C ALA A 739 9.38 -17.65 23.98
N ASN A 740 8.42 -17.85 23.07
CA ASN A 740 7.50 -18.98 23.05
C ASN A 740 8.08 -20.25 22.40
N GLU A 741 9.21 -20.13 21.67
CA GLU A 741 9.81 -21.25 20.95
C GLU A 741 11.04 -21.81 21.74
N PRO A 742 10.99 -23.02 22.31
CA PRO A 742 12.04 -23.57 23.17
C PRO A 742 13.40 -23.65 22.50
N ARG A 743 13.46 -23.82 21.17
CA ARG A 743 14.72 -23.92 20.41
C ARG A 743 15.52 -22.62 20.41
N PHE A 744 14.85 -21.46 20.62
CA PHE A 744 15.54 -20.18 20.86
C PHE A 744 16.36 -20.26 22.15
N ALA A 745 15.69 -20.64 23.26
CA ALA A 745 16.35 -20.73 24.55
C ALA A 745 17.50 -21.76 24.54
N THR A 746 17.39 -22.84 23.78
CA THR A 746 18.45 -23.82 23.55
C THR A 746 19.62 -23.21 22.77
N ALA A 747 19.35 -22.51 21.67
CA ALA A 747 20.38 -21.91 20.80
C ALA A 747 21.23 -20.86 21.52
N PHE A 748 20.61 -20.06 22.39
CA PHE A 748 21.28 -19.00 23.15
C PHE A 748 21.62 -19.41 24.61
N GLN A 749 21.34 -20.66 25.01
CA GLN A 749 21.59 -21.20 26.34
C GLN A 749 20.93 -20.39 27.46
N CYS A 750 19.67 -19.96 27.25
CA CYS A 750 18.93 -19.12 28.19
C CYS A 750 18.53 -19.89 29.43
N ALA A 751 18.79 -19.31 30.61
CA ALA A 751 18.38 -19.86 31.89
C ALA A 751 16.85 -19.79 32.04
N ALA A 752 16.25 -20.74 32.74
CA ALA A 752 14.83 -20.75 33.05
C ALA A 752 14.43 -19.49 33.84
N GLY A 753 13.29 -18.91 33.50
CA GLY A 753 12.76 -17.67 34.12
C GLY A 753 13.32 -16.37 33.53
N THR A 754 14.25 -16.43 32.56
CA THR A 754 14.61 -15.22 31.77
C THR A 754 13.48 -14.81 30.86
N LYS A 755 13.50 -13.55 30.40
CA LYS A 755 12.48 -12.98 29.47
C LYS A 755 12.27 -13.89 28.23
N MET A 756 13.37 -14.48 27.73
CA MET A 756 13.34 -15.31 26.52
C MET A 756 13.18 -16.82 26.83
N LYS A 757 12.92 -17.20 28.07
CA LYS A 757 12.57 -18.56 28.51
C LYS A 757 11.57 -18.51 29.64
N PRO A 758 10.31 -18.04 29.35
CA PRO A 758 9.25 -18.00 30.35
C PRO A 758 8.90 -19.40 30.86
N ALA A 759 8.38 -19.48 32.10
CA ALA A 759 8.00 -20.74 32.71
C ALA A 759 6.82 -21.44 32.00
N ALA A 760 5.92 -20.65 31.34
CA ALA A 760 4.76 -21.14 30.63
C ALA A 760 4.63 -20.44 29.26
N PRO A 761 5.36 -20.90 28.24
CA PRO A 761 5.24 -20.36 26.90
C PRO A 761 3.90 -20.72 26.29
N CYS A 762 3.31 -19.80 25.48
CA CYS A 762 2.12 -20.11 24.72
C CYS A 762 2.50 -20.97 23.50
N ALA A 763 1.70 -22.02 23.24
CA ALA A 763 1.88 -22.89 22.08
C ALA A 763 0.51 -23.30 21.51
N LEU A 764 0.34 -23.10 20.20
CA LEU A 764 -0.87 -23.50 19.49
C LEU A 764 -0.56 -24.56 18.44
N TRP A 765 0.39 -24.26 17.55
CA TRP A 765 0.82 -25.11 16.44
C TRP A 765 2.17 -25.79 16.68
#